data_3079903c1ed07b8e6884e810c399612e
#
_entry.id   3079903c1ed07b8e6884e810c399612e
#
_cell.length_a   1.000
_cell.length_b   1.000
_cell.length_c   1.000
_cell.angle_alpha   90.00
_cell.angle_beta   90.00
_cell.angle_gamma   90.00
#
_symmetry.space_group_name_H-M   'P 1'
#
loop_
_entity.id
_entity.type
_entity.pdbx_description
1 polymer ?
#
loop_
_entity_poly.entity_id
_entity_poly.type
_entity_poly.pdbx_seq_one_letter_code
_entity_poly.pdbx_strand_id
1 'polypeptide(L)'
;MRFSFLILFFLFNFSQSQETSYNSSSNNWKTYFSYSEISDSQHEDNTIFFSSDNALFSYNFLTLELNTFDTLLGFSGDKISTFFFSELYNKILIGYENGLIQILDLAELTVVNILDIKNKTTIPPNKKRINNFNFYNNTFYVSTDYGISVFYLDQLEFGDTFYIGNNAGYLNISSTVIEEQYIYASCLENGGIRMANLNQTLINYTNWSEIFSGSFDNLIKTESGVYFNDSRNIYKIINGSITNVKSFNYDILDFKEAGLVFTITFEGKCLLYDQTFTNPLITVENNGENSFKTGLFAENKLYIGSKENGVLVYNNSASEPLTSIYPNGPLENNIFSVESIGSQTWVTFGNYTEYFNPSPLKYSGISRLVENNWNNIQFDSLPENSVNLNKISINPFNNNQVFISSFHGGLLEFNNNEFQLFDDTNSDLESLSLTNNPSYQSIRISDTEFDRSGVLWILNSKVDSPLKSYDFNVGLWDSYDFTTIIPSGLDDELGFSDIEVDAYGTKWIGGLRSGLIGFNNSNGSIKLKKINNEEQANLPSKNIKSLAIDKNNHLWIGTIQGLRVLYNTSNFFESNPVTQQIIILEDGLPRELLEQQFITDIEVDGANNKWVGTIGSGVFYFSPNGQQTIYHFTKENSPLPSNNINDIAINDQTGIVFFATDKGLVSYGTGSSSTNETFSETFIYPNPIRPGFDMQNEKIKISGLTDNCNIKITDIEGNLVAEAQSKTNRRYNNFNLEIDGGTAFWNGKNMHNNSVSSGVYLVMLSDLDSYETKILKIMIIR
;
A
#
# COMPACT_ATOMS: atom_id res chain seq x y z
N MET A 1 -42.59 -46.87 28.89
CA MET A 1 -41.18 -47.00 28.55
C MET A 1 -40.94 -46.21 27.24
N ARG A 2 -40.42 -44.99 27.37
CA ARG A 2 -40.01 -44.19 26.23
C ARG A 2 -38.49 -44.17 26.23
N PHE A 3 -37.89 -44.72 25.20
CA PHE A 3 -36.45 -44.62 24.93
C PHE A 3 -36.18 -43.30 24.20
N SER A 4 -35.42 -42.39 24.82
CA SER A 4 -34.86 -41.23 24.16
C SER A 4 -33.49 -41.62 23.60
N PHE A 5 -33.36 -41.55 22.29
CA PHE A 5 -32.07 -41.64 21.59
C PHE A 5 -31.37 -40.26 21.66
N LEU A 6 -30.24 -40.22 22.32
CA LEU A 6 -29.34 -39.07 22.35
C LEU A 6 -28.41 -39.21 21.13
N ILE A 7 -28.61 -38.39 20.10
CA ILE A 7 -27.69 -38.27 18.96
C ILE A 7 -26.60 -37.30 19.37
N LEU A 8 -25.40 -37.82 19.60
CA LEU A 8 -24.20 -37.03 19.76
C LEU A 8 -23.74 -36.56 18.36
N PHE A 9 -23.91 -35.27 18.08
CA PHE A 9 -23.25 -34.64 16.92
C PHE A 9 -21.77 -34.39 17.24
N PHE A 10 -20.89 -35.18 16.68
CA PHE A 10 -19.47 -34.83 16.54
C PHE A 10 -19.34 -33.73 15.50
N LEU A 11 -19.13 -32.50 15.96
CA LEU A 11 -18.67 -31.40 15.07
C LEU A 11 -17.18 -31.64 14.77
N PHE A 12 -16.89 -32.24 13.63
CA PHE A 12 -15.58 -32.18 13.03
C PHE A 12 -15.36 -30.73 12.54
N ASN A 13 -14.54 -29.99 13.26
CA ASN A 13 -13.98 -28.77 12.72
C ASN A 13 -12.94 -29.17 11.65
N PHE A 14 -13.35 -29.16 10.39
CA PHE A 14 -12.39 -29.14 9.29
C PHE A 14 -11.71 -27.79 9.31
N SER A 15 -10.39 -27.75 9.57
CA SER A 15 -9.56 -26.60 9.23
C SER A 15 -9.58 -26.46 7.71
N GLN A 16 -10.28 -25.47 7.20
CA GLN A 16 -10.21 -25.14 5.78
C GLN A 16 -8.94 -24.33 5.55
N SER A 17 -7.93 -24.96 4.96
CA SER A 17 -6.87 -24.23 4.26
C SER A 17 -7.52 -23.50 3.08
N GLN A 18 -7.50 -22.17 3.08
CA GLN A 18 -7.93 -21.40 1.92
C GLN A 18 -6.75 -21.30 0.94
N GLU A 19 -6.84 -22.03 -0.16
CA GLU A 19 -6.02 -21.73 -1.34
C GLU A 19 -6.52 -20.41 -1.93
N THR A 20 -5.72 -19.37 -1.87
CA THR A 20 -5.97 -18.13 -2.62
C THR A 20 -5.36 -18.29 -4.01
N SER A 21 -6.06 -18.98 -4.90
CA SER A 21 -5.74 -18.92 -6.32
C SER A 21 -6.38 -17.67 -6.92
N TYR A 22 -5.59 -16.62 -7.15
CA TYR A 22 -6.05 -15.46 -7.91
C TYR A 22 -6.21 -15.85 -9.38
N ASN A 23 -7.41 -16.29 -9.76
CA ASN A 23 -7.74 -16.60 -11.14
C ASN A 23 -7.80 -15.33 -11.99
N SER A 24 -7.08 -15.35 -13.14
CA SER A 24 -7.25 -14.58 -14.39
C SER A 24 -7.55 -13.07 -14.37
N SER A 25 -7.88 -12.44 -13.25
CA SER A 25 -7.96 -10.98 -13.10
C SER A 25 -6.62 -10.31 -12.71
N SER A 26 -5.59 -11.10 -12.45
CA SER A 26 -4.26 -10.62 -12.06
C SER A 26 -3.57 -9.75 -13.12
N ASN A 27 -3.91 -9.91 -14.39
CA ASN A 27 -3.30 -9.12 -15.47
C ASN A 27 -3.58 -7.61 -15.42
N ASN A 28 -4.60 -7.18 -14.65
CA ASN A 28 -4.91 -5.76 -14.49
C ASN A 28 -4.30 -5.12 -13.24
N TRP A 29 -3.76 -5.92 -12.33
CA TRP A 29 -3.14 -5.44 -11.10
C TRP A 29 -1.63 -5.32 -11.24
N LYS A 30 -1.06 -4.31 -10.57
CA LYS A 30 0.37 -4.14 -10.39
C LYS A 30 0.64 -3.65 -8.97
N THR A 31 1.70 -4.19 -8.38
CA THR A 31 2.11 -3.88 -7.00
C THR A 31 3.40 -3.07 -7.01
N TYR A 32 3.55 -2.20 -6.02
CA TYR A 32 4.72 -1.36 -5.85
C TYR A 32 5.07 -1.30 -4.36
N PHE A 33 6.01 -2.16 -3.95
CA PHE A 33 6.48 -2.23 -2.57
C PHE A 33 7.84 -1.58 -2.43
N SER A 34 8.09 -1.03 -1.25
CA SER A 34 9.43 -0.64 -0.85
C SER A 34 10.22 -1.86 -0.40
N TYR A 35 11.44 -1.96 -0.88
CA TYR A 35 12.42 -2.96 -0.48
C TYR A 35 13.68 -2.29 0.11
N SER A 36 13.56 -1.06 0.58
CA SER A 36 14.67 -0.28 1.15
C SER A 36 15.05 -0.76 2.56
N GLU A 37 14.08 -1.18 3.37
CA GLU A 37 14.29 -1.76 4.70
C GLU A 37 14.33 -3.28 4.63
N ILE A 38 15.45 -3.89 5.02
CA ILE A 38 15.64 -5.35 5.05
C ILE A 38 15.67 -5.81 6.51
N SER A 39 14.74 -6.70 6.86
CA SER A 39 14.58 -7.21 8.22
C SER A 39 15.28 -8.53 8.47
N ASP A 40 15.37 -9.42 7.48
CA ASP A 40 15.99 -10.73 7.61
C ASP A 40 16.54 -11.23 6.26
N SER A 41 17.46 -12.21 6.30
CA SER A 41 18.09 -12.80 5.12
C SER A 41 18.43 -14.27 5.35
N GLN A 42 18.25 -15.10 4.32
CA GLN A 42 18.65 -16.51 4.30
C GLN A 42 19.29 -16.87 2.98
N HIS A 43 20.32 -17.70 3.03
CA HIS A 43 21.08 -18.17 1.88
C HIS A 43 20.79 -19.66 1.61
N GLU A 44 20.54 -19.96 0.35
CA GLU A 44 20.40 -21.34 -0.12
C GLU A 44 20.98 -21.49 -1.53
N ASP A 45 21.88 -22.40 -1.70
CA ASP A 45 22.62 -22.63 -2.96
C ASP A 45 23.17 -21.32 -3.56
N ASN A 46 22.66 -20.94 -4.74
CA ASN A 46 23.08 -19.73 -5.46
C ASN A 46 22.12 -18.54 -5.25
N THR A 47 21.19 -18.65 -4.31
CA THR A 47 20.14 -17.68 -4.10
C THR A 47 20.11 -17.18 -2.66
N ILE A 48 19.96 -15.90 -2.48
CA ILE A 48 19.73 -15.30 -1.17
C ILE A 48 18.30 -14.74 -1.17
N PHE A 49 17.55 -15.09 -0.14
CA PHE A 49 16.23 -14.54 0.12
C PHE A 49 16.33 -13.43 1.17
N PHE A 50 15.58 -12.37 0.96
CA PHE A 50 15.51 -11.22 1.85
C PHE A 50 14.06 -10.89 2.17
N SER A 51 13.77 -10.54 3.42
CA SER A 51 12.49 -9.97 3.80
C SER A 51 12.58 -8.46 3.95
N SER A 52 11.61 -7.76 3.39
CA SER A 52 11.27 -6.40 3.75
C SER A 52 10.13 -6.40 4.78
N ASP A 53 9.47 -5.26 5.00
CA ASP A 53 8.41 -5.16 6.00
C ASP A 53 7.24 -6.13 5.73
N ASN A 54 6.78 -6.22 4.47
CA ASN A 54 5.59 -7.01 4.09
C ASN A 54 5.72 -7.77 2.76
N ALA A 55 6.91 -7.90 2.25
CA ALA A 55 7.22 -8.63 1.02
C ALA A 55 8.57 -9.35 1.13
N LEU A 56 8.80 -10.33 0.27
CA LEU A 56 10.10 -10.99 0.10
C LEU A 56 10.65 -10.70 -1.29
N PHE A 57 11.96 -10.82 -1.44
CA PHE A 57 12.60 -10.95 -2.73
C PHE A 57 13.77 -11.91 -2.67
N SER A 58 14.13 -12.47 -3.81
CA SER A 58 15.31 -13.31 -3.96
C SER A 58 16.31 -12.67 -4.93
N TYR A 59 17.58 -12.92 -4.68
CA TYR A 59 18.70 -12.54 -5.52
C TYR A 59 19.56 -13.76 -5.84
N ASN A 60 19.63 -14.12 -7.11
CA ASN A 60 20.54 -15.15 -7.57
C ASN A 60 21.87 -14.52 -7.98
N PHE A 61 22.94 -14.80 -7.24
CA PHE A 61 24.23 -14.13 -7.44
C PHE A 61 25.02 -14.66 -8.66
N LEU A 62 24.60 -15.75 -9.32
CA LEU A 62 25.18 -16.21 -10.58
C LEU A 62 24.52 -15.55 -11.79
N THR A 63 23.19 -15.48 -11.81
CA THR A 63 22.43 -14.91 -12.93
C THR A 63 22.16 -13.43 -12.74
N LEU A 64 22.35 -12.88 -11.55
CA LEU A 64 22.02 -11.51 -11.11
C LEU A 64 20.52 -11.20 -11.19
N GLU A 65 19.68 -12.22 -11.15
CA GLU A 65 18.24 -12.11 -11.28
C GLU A 65 17.61 -11.79 -9.92
N LEU A 66 16.65 -10.85 -9.94
CA LEU A 66 15.83 -10.47 -8.81
C LEU A 66 14.39 -10.92 -9.06
N ASN A 67 13.81 -11.64 -8.10
CA ASN A 67 12.40 -12.01 -8.11
C ASN A 67 11.71 -11.48 -6.85
N THR A 68 10.49 -10.93 -6.98
CA THR A 68 9.70 -10.40 -5.88
C THR A 68 8.52 -11.30 -5.57
N PHE A 69 8.15 -11.38 -4.28
CA PHE A 69 7.03 -12.15 -3.77
C PHE A 69 6.22 -11.25 -2.85
N ASP A 70 5.04 -10.90 -3.30
CA ASP A 70 4.18 -9.90 -2.63
C ASP A 70 2.69 -10.25 -2.75
N THR A 71 1.79 -9.29 -2.51
CA THR A 71 0.34 -9.50 -2.55
C THR A 71 -0.20 -9.92 -3.91
N LEU A 72 0.53 -9.69 -5.00
CA LEU A 72 0.14 -10.17 -6.32
C LEU A 72 0.17 -11.70 -6.40
N LEU A 73 1.06 -12.34 -5.64
CA LEU A 73 1.12 -13.80 -5.47
C LEU A 73 0.20 -14.32 -4.36
N GLY A 74 -0.47 -13.44 -3.62
CA GLY A 74 -1.35 -13.81 -2.52
C GLY A 74 -0.74 -13.64 -1.12
N PHE A 75 0.36 -12.89 -0.96
CA PHE A 75 0.82 -12.50 0.37
C PHE A 75 -0.21 -11.61 1.06
N SER A 76 -0.25 -11.68 2.39
CA SER A 76 -1.28 -10.97 3.16
C SER A 76 -1.09 -9.45 3.22
N GLY A 77 0.10 -8.93 2.86
CA GLY A 77 0.47 -7.53 3.07
C GLY A 77 0.67 -7.15 4.53
N ASP A 78 0.52 -8.08 5.48
CA ASP A 78 0.81 -7.85 6.89
C ASP A 78 2.33 -7.88 7.13
N LYS A 79 2.77 -7.39 8.30
CA LYS A 79 4.19 -7.32 8.63
C LYS A 79 4.78 -8.72 8.88
N ILE A 80 5.80 -9.04 8.09
CA ILE A 80 6.57 -10.27 8.20
C ILE A 80 7.44 -10.18 9.46
N SER A 81 7.41 -11.21 10.29
CA SER A 81 8.22 -11.29 11.50
C SER A 81 9.41 -12.24 11.38
N THR A 82 9.30 -13.24 10.51
CA THR A 82 10.35 -14.21 10.19
C THR A 82 9.99 -14.98 8.93
N PHE A 83 10.95 -15.60 8.29
CA PHE A 83 10.72 -16.58 7.24
C PHE A 83 11.71 -17.73 7.33
N PHE A 84 11.41 -18.85 6.69
CA PHE A 84 12.26 -20.04 6.63
C PHE A 84 12.12 -20.71 5.27
N PHE A 85 13.23 -20.85 4.55
CA PHE A 85 13.30 -21.65 3.35
C PHE A 85 13.56 -23.13 3.71
N SER A 86 12.75 -24.01 3.19
CA SER A 86 12.92 -25.46 3.34
C SER A 86 13.36 -26.09 2.01
N GLU A 87 14.61 -26.46 1.92
CA GLU A 87 15.18 -27.18 0.76
C GLU A 87 14.43 -28.46 0.47
N LEU A 88 14.14 -29.27 1.51
CA LEU A 88 13.45 -30.56 1.38
C LEU A 88 12.09 -30.44 0.65
N TYR A 89 11.36 -29.36 0.90
CA TYR A 89 10.02 -29.15 0.35
C TYR A 89 10.00 -28.14 -0.80
N ASN A 90 11.10 -27.46 -1.08
CA ASN A 90 11.19 -26.31 -1.99
C ASN A 90 10.12 -25.25 -1.71
N LYS A 91 9.93 -24.93 -0.43
CA LYS A 91 8.90 -24.00 0.07
C LYS A 91 9.48 -22.99 1.04
N ILE A 92 8.86 -21.80 1.08
CA ILE A 92 9.15 -20.79 2.09
C ILE A 92 7.98 -20.72 3.07
N LEU A 93 8.26 -20.90 4.36
CA LEU A 93 7.33 -20.61 5.44
C LEU A 93 7.53 -19.17 5.87
N ILE A 94 6.46 -18.40 5.95
CA ILE A 94 6.48 -16.98 6.30
C ILE A 94 5.63 -16.79 7.54
N GLY A 95 6.24 -16.30 8.60
CA GLY A 95 5.58 -15.96 9.86
C GLY A 95 5.29 -14.47 9.96
N TYR A 96 4.16 -14.12 10.53
CA TYR A 96 3.69 -12.75 10.68
C TYR A 96 3.50 -12.35 12.14
N GLU A 97 3.53 -11.04 12.42
CA GLU A 97 3.31 -10.52 13.78
C GLU A 97 1.92 -10.84 14.35
N ASN A 98 0.92 -11.03 13.48
CA ASN A 98 -0.46 -11.34 13.88
C ASN A 98 -0.77 -12.84 14.04
N GLY A 99 0.24 -13.71 13.86
CA GLY A 99 0.10 -15.15 14.00
C GLY A 99 -0.36 -15.88 12.73
N LEU A 100 -0.46 -15.18 11.59
CA LEU A 100 -0.62 -15.82 10.30
C LEU A 100 0.69 -16.55 9.94
N ILE A 101 0.57 -17.72 9.35
CA ILE A 101 1.67 -18.39 8.64
C ILE A 101 1.23 -18.54 7.18
N GLN A 102 2.08 -18.15 6.25
CA GLN A 102 1.90 -18.43 4.83
C GLN A 102 2.99 -19.38 4.34
N ILE A 103 2.63 -20.22 3.39
CA ILE A 103 3.55 -21.19 2.79
C ILE A 103 3.57 -20.91 1.29
N LEU A 104 4.70 -20.40 0.79
CA LEU A 104 4.95 -20.21 -0.64
C LEU A 104 5.58 -21.45 -1.22
N ASP A 105 4.94 -22.06 -2.22
CA ASP A 105 5.52 -23.08 -3.07
C ASP A 105 6.30 -22.41 -4.21
N LEU A 106 7.61 -22.63 -4.28
CA LEU A 106 8.46 -21.99 -5.29
C LEU A 106 8.35 -22.63 -6.68
N ALA A 107 7.84 -23.85 -6.78
CA ALA A 107 7.66 -24.53 -8.07
C ALA A 107 6.35 -24.10 -8.75
N GLU A 108 5.27 -24.04 -7.97
CA GLU A 108 3.93 -23.71 -8.46
C GLU A 108 3.61 -22.20 -8.37
N LEU A 109 4.42 -21.43 -7.63
CA LEU A 109 4.18 -20.02 -7.29
C LEU A 109 2.79 -19.79 -6.67
N THR A 110 2.42 -20.67 -5.74
CA THR A 110 1.15 -20.60 -5.01
C THR A 110 1.38 -20.39 -3.52
N VAL A 111 0.42 -19.73 -2.86
CA VAL A 111 0.49 -19.39 -1.44
C VAL A 111 -0.67 -20.01 -0.69
N VAL A 112 -0.36 -20.73 0.39
CA VAL A 112 -1.34 -21.34 1.30
C VAL A 112 -1.35 -20.58 2.62
N ASN A 113 -2.55 -20.23 3.13
CA ASN A 113 -2.74 -19.53 4.40
C ASN A 113 -3.03 -20.52 5.53
N ILE A 114 -2.28 -20.44 6.62
CA ILE A 114 -2.50 -21.18 7.86
C ILE A 114 -2.95 -20.18 8.94
N LEU A 115 -4.23 -20.25 9.27
CA LEU A 115 -4.91 -19.25 10.10
C LEU A 115 -5.09 -19.67 11.56
N ASP A 116 -4.65 -20.86 11.95
CA ASP A 116 -4.93 -21.47 13.25
C ASP A 116 -4.50 -20.61 14.44
N ILE A 117 -3.26 -20.11 14.43
CA ILE A 117 -2.77 -19.23 15.50
C ILE A 117 -3.46 -17.86 15.41
N LYS A 118 -3.59 -17.30 14.20
CA LYS A 118 -4.25 -16.01 13.98
C LYS A 118 -5.66 -15.97 14.53
N ASN A 119 -6.44 -17.04 14.30
CA ASN A 119 -7.84 -17.13 14.67
C ASN A 119 -8.08 -17.68 16.08
N LYS A 120 -7.05 -18.18 16.78
CA LYS A 120 -7.20 -18.78 18.11
C LYS A 120 -7.55 -17.74 19.16
N THR A 121 -8.80 -17.76 19.61
CA THR A 121 -9.35 -16.77 20.56
C THR A 121 -8.79 -16.88 21.96
N THR A 122 -8.23 -18.04 22.34
CA THR A 122 -7.61 -18.27 23.65
C THR A 122 -6.24 -17.62 23.81
N ILE A 123 -5.60 -17.20 22.70
CA ILE A 123 -4.31 -16.49 22.72
C ILE A 123 -4.59 -15.00 22.48
N PRO A 124 -4.13 -14.10 23.36
CA PRO A 124 -4.26 -12.66 23.16
C PRO A 124 -3.61 -12.20 21.84
N PRO A 125 -4.19 -11.22 21.12
CA PRO A 125 -3.64 -10.75 19.83
C PRO A 125 -2.16 -10.33 19.89
N ASN A 126 -1.74 -9.67 20.96
CA ASN A 126 -0.37 -9.21 21.18
C ASN A 126 0.62 -10.31 21.60
N LYS A 127 0.21 -11.57 21.63
CA LYS A 127 1.05 -12.74 21.93
C LYS A 127 1.10 -13.74 20.77
N LYS A 128 0.58 -13.39 19.60
CA LYS A 128 0.48 -14.32 18.45
C LYS A 128 1.68 -14.26 17.49
N ARG A 129 2.63 -13.37 17.70
CA ARG A 129 3.78 -13.21 16.81
C ARG A 129 4.50 -14.54 16.61
N ILE A 130 4.85 -14.82 15.35
CA ILE A 130 5.70 -15.94 14.97
C ILE A 130 7.15 -15.43 15.00
N ASN A 131 8.01 -16.01 15.81
CA ASN A 131 9.37 -15.52 16.00
C ASN A 131 10.41 -16.30 15.19
N ASN A 132 10.23 -17.63 15.06
CA ASN A 132 11.18 -18.47 14.36
C ASN A 132 10.56 -19.81 13.95
N PHE A 133 11.12 -20.44 12.93
CA PHE A 133 10.84 -21.81 12.51
C PHE A 133 12.09 -22.67 12.66
N ASN A 134 12.02 -23.77 13.36
CA ASN A 134 13.08 -24.76 13.45
C ASN A 134 12.60 -26.09 12.87
N PHE A 135 13.29 -26.62 11.89
CA PHE A 135 12.95 -27.87 11.21
C PHE A 135 13.78 -29.02 11.76
N TYR A 136 13.14 -30.08 12.24
CA TYR A 136 13.79 -31.30 12.71
C TYR A 136 12.88 -32.53 12.52
N ASN A 137 13.41 -33.59 11.89
CA ASN A 137 12.71 -34.87 11.64
C ASN A 137 11.28 -34.66 11.06
N ASN A 138 11.17 -33.98 9.93
CA ASN A 138 9.90 -33.67 9.22
C ASN A 138 8.88 -32.88 10.07
N THR A 139 9.33 -32.21 11.11
CA THR A 139 8.49 -31.44 12.03
C THR A 139 9.03 -30.03 12.17
N PHE A 140 8.15 -29.04 12.06
CA PHE A 140 8.48 -27.66 12.39
C PHE A 140 8.12 -27.33 13.84
N TYR A 141 9.06 -26.78 14.56
CA TYR A 141 8.86 -26.19 15.88
C TYR A 141 8.75 -24.66 15.68
N VAL A 142 7.54 -24.15 15.84
CA VAL A 142 7.20 -22.74 15.63
C VAL A 142 7.32 -22.00 16.95
N SER A 143 8.32 -21.15 17.06
CA SER A 143 8.55 -20.29 18.24
C SER A 143 7.63 -19.07 18.18
N THR A 144 6.96 -18.75 19.27
CA THR A 144 5.97 -17.68 19.37
C THR A 144 6.07 -16.92 20.69
N ASP A 145 5.36 -15.79 20.82
CA ASP A 145 5.28 -15.04 22.08
C ASP A 145 4.49 -15.74 23.18
N TYR A 146 3.86 -16.90 22.90
CA TYR A 146 3.13 -17.67 23.91
C TYR A 146 3.76 -19.03 24.25
N GLY A 147 4.69 -19.51 23.41
CA GLY A 147 5.29 -20.84 23.58
C GLY A 147 5.79 -21.41 22.25
N ILE A 148 5.82 -22.74 22.16
CA ILE A 148 6.28 -23.49 20.98
C ILE A 148 5.12 -24.32 20.45
N SER A 149 4.78 -24.17 19.16
CA SER A 149 3.77 -25.00 18.48
C SER A 149 4.42 -25.94 17.50
N VAL A 150 4.01 -27.19 17.49
CA VAL A 150 4.45 -28.19 16.50
C VAL A 150 3.60 -28.05 15.25
N PHE A 151 4.22 -28.03 14.08
CA PHE A 151 3.53 -27.93 12.78
C PHE A 151 4.07 -28.97 11.79
N TYR A 152 3.14 -29.68 11.14
CA TYR A 152 3.43 -30.71 10.15
C TYR A 152 3.11 -30.16 8.75
N LEU A 153 4.16 -29.83 7.98
CA LEU A 153 4.02 -29.20 6.67
C LEU A 153 3.30 -30.08 5.64
N ASP A 154 3.53 -31.40 5.66
CA ASP A 154 2.90 -32.34 4.74
C ASP A 154 1.38 -32.47 4.94
N GLN A 155 0.90 -32.20 6.14
CA GLN A 155 -0.50 -32.33 6.52
C GLN A 155 -1.19 -30.95 6.63
N LEU A 156 -0.41 -29.88 6.63
CA LEU A 156 -0.86 -28.51 6.91
C LEU A 156 -1.58 -28.39 8.26
N GLU A 157 -1.15 -29.16 9.25
CA GLU A 157 -1.81 -29.26 10.56
C GLU A 157 -0.85 -28.96 11.72
N PHE A 158 -1.41 -28.35 12.76
CA PHE A 158 -0.71 -28.18 14.03
C PHE A 158 -0.86 -29.44 14.90
N GLY A 159 0.24 -29.82 15.53
CA GLY A 159 0.28 -30.80 16.61
C GLY A 159 0.17 -30.15 17.97
N ASP A 160 1.01 -30.63 18.89
CA ASP A 160 1.06 -30.17 20.26
C ASP A 160 1.54 -28.72 20.37
N THR A 161 1.09 -28.03 21.43
CA THR A 161 1.61 -26.72 21.83
C THR A 161 2.23 -26.82 23.23
N PHE A 162 3.47 -26.34 23.36
CA PHE A 162 4.21 -26.37 24.62
C PHE A 162 4.21 -24.98 25.27
N TYR A 163 3.46 -24.85 26.38
CA TYR A 163 3.50 -23.67 27.24
C TYR A 163 4.55 -23.89 28.31
N ILE A 164 5.78 -23.42 28.07
CA ILE A 164 6.95 -23.78 28.87
C ILE A 164 7.28 -22.78 30.00
N GLY A 165 6.46 -21.77 30.16
CA GLY A 165 6.56 -20.85 31.29
C GLY A 165 6.13 -21.47 32.60
N ASN A 166 6.43 -20.84 33.73
CA ASN A 166 6.05 -21.30 35.04
C ASN A 166 4.51 -21.52 35.15
N ASN A 167 4.11 -22.65 35.70
CA ASN A 167 2.70 -23.08 35.77
C ASN A 167 2.00 -23.16 34.39
N ALA A 168 2.72 -23.59 33.37
CA ALA A 168 2.27 -23.59 31.97
C ALA A 168 1.81 -22.20 31.47
N GLY A 169 2.43 -21.15 31.99
CA GLY A 169 2.18 -19.76 31.52
C GLY A 169 2.80 -19.47 30.16
N TYR A 170 2.38 -18.38 29.55
CA TYR A 170 2.98 -17.90 28.31
C TYR A 170 4.42 -17.46 28.54
N LEU A 171 5.26 -17.75 27.57
CA LEU A 171 6.66 -17.33 27.53
C LEU A 171 7.03 -16.97 26.10
N ASN A 172 7.65 -15.83 25.94
CA ASN A 172 8.12 -15.35 24.63
C ASN A 172 9.36 -16.14 24.21
N ILE A 173 9.19 -17.03 23.23
CA ILE A 173 10.26 -17.87 22.69
C ILE A 173 10.79 -17.22 21.43
N SER A 174 12.04 -16.80 21.44
CA SER A 174 12.71 -16.20 20.28
C SER A 174 13.11 -17.26 19.26
N SER A 175 13.71 -18.36 19.69
CA SER A 175 14.05 -19.47 18.80
C SER A 175 14.15 -20.81 19.54
N THR A 176 14.18 -21.90 18.77
CA THR A 176 14.41 -23.25 19.27
C THR A 176 15.47 -23.95 18.44
N VAL A 177 16.20 -24.89 19.06
CA VAL A 177 17.14 -25.77 18.35
C VAL A 177 17.12 -27.15 18.98
N ILE A 178 17.35 -28.18 18.17
CA ILE A 178 17.44 -29.56 18.65
C ILE A 178 18.85 -30.08 18.41
N GLU A 179 19.49 -30.52 19.51
CA GLU A 179 20.79 -31.17 19.48
C GLU A 179 20.71 -32.51 20.21
N GLU A 180 21.09 -33.58 19.52
CA GLU A 180 20.97 -34.95 20.01
C GLU A 180 19.55 -35.29 20.50
N GLN A 181 19.39 -35.49 21.80
CA GLN A 181 18.12 -35.83 22.43
C GLN A 181 17.46 -34.65 23.19
N TYR A 182 18.00 -33.45 23.06
CA TYR A 182 17.51 -32.26 23.77
C TYR A 182 16.99 -31.21 22.82
N ILE A 183 15.87 -30.58 23.21
CA ILE A 183 15.38 -29.36 22.63
C ILE A 183 15.75 -28.19 23.55
N TYR A 184 16.36 -27.17 22.98
CA TYR A 184 16.67 -25.90 23.62
C TYR A 184 15.74 -24.82 23.11
N ALA A 185 15.31 -23.91 23.99
CA ALA A 185 14.53 -22.74 23.65
C ALA A 185 15.19 -21.50 24.27
N SER A 186 15.49 -20.50 23.44
CA SER A 186 15.85 -19.16 23.91
C SER A 186 14.59 -18.35 24.16
N CYS A 187 14.60 -17.60 25.25
CA CYS A 187 13.44 -16.86 25.70
C CYS A 187 13.80 -15.39 25.95
N LEU A 188 12.92 -14.51 25.51
CA LEU A 188 12.97 -13.07 25.81
C LEU A 188 12.36 -12.78 27.21
N GLU A 189 12.31 -11.53 27.59
CA GLU A 189 11.66 -11.05 28.81
C GLU A 189 12.16 -11.76 30.10
N ASN A 190 13.49 -12.05 30.17
CA ASN A 190 14.14 -12.82 31.25
C ASN A 190 13.63 -14.27 31.39
N GLY A 191 13.15 -14.86 30.31
CA GLY A 191 12.69 -16.26 30.32
C GLY A 191 13.79 -17.31 30.32
N GLY A 192 15.03 -16.93 30.06
CA GLY A 192 16.24 -17.77 30.11
C GLY A 192 16.42 -18.66 28.88
N ILE A 193 17.42 -19.55 28.99
CA ILE A 193 17.55 -20.72 28.10
C ILE A 193 16.89 -21.89 28.79
N ARG A 194 15.91 -22.49 28.12
CA ARG A 194 15.18 -23.67 28.62
C ARG A 194 15.55 -24.90 27.80
N MET A 195 15.58 -26.03 28.49
CA MET A 195 15.98 -27.32 27.91
C MET A 195 14.99 -28.40 28.35
N ALA A 196 14.63 -29.29 27.45
CA ALA A 196 13.88 -30.51 27.75
C ALA A 196 14.43 -31.69 26.95
N ASN A 197 14.23 -32.92 27.45
CA ASN A 197 14.60 -34.14 26.74
C ASN A 197 13.43 -34.54 25.81
N LEU A 198 13.72 -34.79 24.53
CA LEU A 198 12.72 -35.18 23.52
C LEU A 198 12.00 -36.50 23.85
N ASN A 199 12.59 -37.37 24.69
CA ASN A 199 11.96 -38.61 25.12
C ASN A 199 10.94 -38.41 26.26
N GLN A 200 10.79 -37.18 26.78
CA GLN A 200 9.81 -36.81 27.80
C GLN A 200 8.57 -36.16 27.15
N THR A 201 7.50 -36.07 27.91
CA THR A 201 6.27 -35.38 27.49
C THR A 201 6.48 -33.87 27.49
N LEU A 202 6.73 -33.25 26.33
CA LEU A 202 7.07 -31.82 26.18
C LEU A 202 5.94 -30.86 26.53
N ILE A 203 4.68 -31.34 26.50
CA ILE A 203 3.49 -30.55 26.96
C ILE A 203 3.58 -30.26 28.45
N ASN A 204 4.21 -31.14 29.24
CA ASN A 204 4.38 -30.93 30.65
C ASN A 204 5.51 -29.92 30.91
N TYR A 205 5.16 -28.71 31.31
CA TYR A 205 6.12 -27.62 31.57
C TYR A 205 7.18 -28.03 32.63
N THR A 206 6.90 -28.98 33.54
CA THR A 206 7.89 -29.41 34.56
C THR A 206 9.07 -30.19 33.97
N ASN A 207 8.96 -30.66 32.73
CA ASN A 207 10.06 -31.33 32.02
C ASN A 207 11.00 -30.32 31.36
N TRP A 208 10.68 -29.03 31.39
CA TRP A 208 11.51 -27.96 30.90
C TRP A 208 12.29 -27.33 32.07
N SER A 209 13.60 -27.35 31.98
CA SER A 209 14.50 -26.76 32.97
C SER A 209 15.11 -25.48 32.45
N GLU A 210 15.11 -24.43 33.24
CA GLU A 210 15.90 -23.24 32.97
C GLU A 210 17.36 -23.54 33.30
N ILE A 211 18.23 -23.55 32.30
CA ILE A 211 19.64 -23.87 32.43
C ILE A 211 20.53 -22.63 32.50
N PHE A 212 20.00 -21.47 32.04
CA PHE A 212 20.73 -20.20 32.11
C PHE A 212 19.68 -19.05 32.14
N SER A 213 19.83 -18.13 33.09
CA SER A 213 18.89 -17.04 33.29
C SER A 213 19.31 -15.79 32.49
N GLY A 214 18.31 -15.07 31.95
CA GLY A 214 18.51 -13.88 31.15
C GLY A 214 17.47 -13.75 30.05
N SER A 215 17.73 -12.86 29.11
CA SER A 215 16.94 -12.63 27.88
C SER A 215 17.83 -12.92 26.69
N PHE A 216 17.42 -13.86 25.82
CA PHE A 216 18.25 -14.37 24.74
C PHE A 216 17.49 -14.37 23.42
N ASP A 217 18.21 -14.02 22.32
CA ASP A 217 17.60 -13.85 21.00
C ASP A 217 17.63 -15.13 20.16
N ASN A 218 18.78 -15.51 19.63
CA ASN A 218 18.93 -16.61 18.68
C ASN A 218 19.58 -17.83 19.28
N LEU A 219 19.21 -19.03 18.79
CA LEU A 219 19.92 -20.28 18.97
C LEU A 219 20.41 -20.77 17.61
N ILE A 220 21.69 -21.08 17.50
CA ILE A 220 22.33 -21.59 16.29
C ILE A 220 23.01 -22.91 16.59
N LYS A 221 22.63 -23.96 15.87
CA LYS A 221 23.27 -25.27 15.95
C LYS A 221 24.40 -25.36 14.94
N THR A 222 25.57 -25.76 15.40
CA THR A 222 26.73 -26.07 14.55
C THR A 222 27.28 -27.45 14.91
N GLU A 223 28.24 -27.98 14.13
CA GLU A 223 28.93 -29.19 14.49
C GLU A 223 29.71 -29.10 15.82
N SER A 224 30.09 -27.90 16.23
CA SER A 224 30.86 -27.67 17.43
C SER A 224 30.05 -27.42 18.70
N GLY A 225 28.70 -27.37 18.61
CA GLY A 225 27.76 -27.12 19.70
C GLY A 225 26.72 -26.06 19.36
N VAL A 226 25.91 -25.69 20.35
CA VAL A 226 24.85 -24.70 20.20
C VAL A 226 25.33 -23.34 20.63
N TYR A 227 25.23 -22.33 19.78
CA TYR A 227 25.52 -20.94 20.09
C TYR A 227 24.25 -20.14 20.32
N PHE A 228 24.33 -19.12 21.16
CA PHE A 228 23.22 -18.18 21.38
C PHE A 228 23.76 -16.83 21.84
N ASN A 229 22.94 -15.79 21.75
CA ASN A 229 23.31 -14.45 22.17
C ASN A 229 22.27 -13.80 23.09
N ASP A 230 22.75 -12.90 23.95
CA ASP A 230 21.98 -11.80 24.49
C ASP A 230 22.27 -10.52 23.67
N SER A 231 21.86 -9.37 24.16
CA SER A 231 22.08 -8.10 23.46
C SER A 231 23.56 -7.78 23.20
N ARG A 232 24.51 -8.34 23.96
CA ARG A 232 25.96 -7.96 23.85
C ARG A 232 26.93 -9.12 23.92
N ASN A 233 26.48 -10.31 24.27
CA ASN A 233 27.36 -11.44 24.49
C ASN A 233 26.92 -12.62 23.65
N ILE A 234 27.89 -13.38 23.18
CA ILE A 234 27.71 -14.67 22.54
C ILE A 234 28.18 -15.77 23.49
N TYR A 235 27.36 -16.78 23.64
CA TYR A 235 27.56 -17.93 24.47
C TYR A 235 27.59 -19.20 23.65
N LYS A 236 28.16 -20.25 24.21
CA LYS A 236 28.18 -21.59 23.62
C LYS A 236 27.78 -22.63 24.65
N ILE A 237 26.96 -23.58 24.26
CA ILE A 237 26.58 -24.77 25.00
C ILE A 237 27.35 -25.95 24.46
N ILE A 238 28.10 -26.67 25.33
CA ILE A 238 28.80 -27.93 25.04
C ILE A 238 28.49 -28.88 26.17
N ASN A 239 27.91 -30.01 25.88
CA ASN A 239 27.55 -31.03 26.87
C ASN A 239 26.85 -30.46 28.11
N GLY A 240 25.92 -29.55 27.91
CA GLY A 240 25.14 -28.87 28.96
C GLY A 240 25.89 -27.77 29.74
N SER A 241 27.19 -27.54 29.46
CA SER A 241 27.96 -26.45 30.05
C SER A 241 27.91 -25.21 29.18
N ILE A 242 27.62 -24.05 29.78
CA ILE A 242 27.50 -22.76 29.09
C ILE A 242 28.75 -21.92 29.36
N THR A 243 29.36 -21.40 28.28
CA THR A 243 30.52 -20.52 28.34
C THR A 243 30.26 -19.26 27.51
N ASN A 244 30.68 -18.08 28.04
CA ASN A 244 30.74 -16.87 27.25
C ASN A 244 31.93 -16.95 26.31
N VAL A 245 31.75 -16.83 25.01
CA VAL A 245 32.79 -16.92 23.98
C VAL A 245 33.21 -15.54 23.48
N LYS A 246 32.32 -14.55 23.52
CA LYS A 246 32.62 -13.19 23.08
C LYS A 246 31.69 -12.17 23.71
N SER A 247 32.22 -11.00 24.06
CA SER A 247 31.43 -9.84 24.53
C SER A 247 31.75 -8.61 23.69
N PHE A 248 30.74 -7.76 23.49
CA PHE A 248 30.79 -6.54 22.68
C PHE A 248 30.32 -5.33 23.50
N ASN A 249 30.71 -4.13 23.05
CA ASN A 249 30.30 -2.86 23.65
C ASN A 249 28.99 -2.30 23.01
N TYR A 250 28.53 -2.91 21.93
CA TYR A 250 27.33 -2.51 21.14
C TYR A 250 26.30 -3.61 21.19
N ASP A 251 25.03 -3.25 20.98
CA ASP A 251 23.94 -4.21 20.98
C ASP A 251 23.93 -4.99 19.65
N ILE A 252 23.92 -6.32 19.75
CA ILE A 252 23.81 -7.24 18.62
C ILE A 252 22.38 -7.17 18.11
N LEU A 253 22.22 -6.87 16.82
CA LEU A 253 20.93 -6.83 16.14
C LEU A 253 20.63 -8.15 15.42
N ASP A 254 21.67 -8.80 14.90
CA ASP A 254 21.53 -10.08 14.20
C ASP A 254 22.79 -10.92 14.39
N PHE A 255 22.58 -12.23 14.55
CA PHE A 255 23.63 -13.22 14.72
C PHE A 255 23.29 -14.46 13.89
N LYS A 256 24.10 -14.73 12.87
CA LYS A 256 23.87 -15.83 11.91
C LYS A 256 25.12 -16.65 11.67
N GLU A 257 24.91 -17.91 11.30
CA GLU A 257 25.96 -18.84 10.86
C GLU A 257 25.96 -18.91 9.33
N ALA A 258 27.15 -19.05 8.76
CA ALA A 258 27.38 -19.35 7.36
C ALA A 258 28.50 -20.41 7.25
N GLY A 259 28.16 -21.66 7.46
CA GLY A 259 29.08 -22.79 7.47
C GLY A 259 30.01 -22.77 8.67
N LEU A 260 31.29 -22.39 8.49
CA LEU A 260 32.27 -22.34 9.57
C LEU A 260 32.49 -20.94 10.15
N VAL A 261 31.72 -19.96 9.72
CA VAL A 261 31.87 -18.56 10.15
C VAL A 261 30.56 -18.02 10.66
N PHE A 262 30.63 -16.93 11.42
CA PHE A 262 29.46 -16.23 11.97
C PHE A 262 29.48 -14.77 11.57
N THR A 263 28.33 -14.26 11.15
CA THR A 263 28.08 -12.83 11.00
C THR A 263 27.45 -12.27 12.27
N ILE A 264 27.93 -11.11 12.70
CA ILE A 264 27.42 -10.39 13.86
C ILE A 264 27.15 -8.96 13.42
N THR A 265 25.89 -8.57 13.44
CA THR A 265 25.44 -7.27 12.95
C THR A 265 25.05 -6.37 14.11
N PHE A 266 25.53 -5.14 14.07
CA PHE A 266 25.22 -4.02 14.94
C PHE A 266 24.66 -2.88 14.06
N GLU A 267 24.06 -1.87 14.62
CA GLU A 267 23.46 -0.77 13.87
C GLU A 267 24.42 -0.09 12.85
N GLY A 268 25.66 0.10 13.21
CA GLY A 268 26.68 0.75 12.35
C GLY A 268 27.83 -0.16 11.94
N LYS A 269 27.76 -1.47 12.19
CA LYS A 269 28.89 -2.37 12.02
C LYS A 269 28.45 -3.81 11.75
N CYS A 270 29.17 -4.51 10.88
CA CYS A 270 29.02 -5.95 10.68
C CYS A 270 30.39 -6.64 10.75
N LEU A 271 30.45 -7.71 11.51
CA LEU A 271 31.70 -8.50 11.76
C LEU A 271 31.50 -9.92 11.28
N LEU A 272 32.55 -10.47 10.65
CA LEU A 272 32.63 -11.89 10.33
C LEU A 272 33.68 -12.54 11.25
N TYR A 273 33.32 -13.59 11.97
CA TYR A 273 34.21 -14.36 12.83
C TYR A 273 34.26 -15.82 12.40
N ASP A 274 35.38 -16.48 12.65
CA ASP A 274 35.46 -17.95 12.72
C ASP A 274 34.90 -18.46 14.06
N GLN A 275 34.86 -19.77 14.23
CA GLN A 275 34.37 -20.43 15.46
C GLN A 275 35.21 -20.15 16.70
N THR A 276 36.42 -19.56 16.57
CA THR A 276 37.31 -19.23 17.71
C THR A 276 36.95 -17.88 18.36
N PHE A 277 36.22 -17.02 17.63
CA PHE A 277 35.89 -15.65 18.06
C PHE A 277 37.08 -14.81 18.51
N THR A 278 38.29 -15.14 18.06
CA THR A 278 39.50 -14.45 18.52
C THR A 278 39.61 -13.04 17.92
N ASN A 279 39.64 -12.96 16.57
CA ASN A 279 39.69 -11.72 15.82
C ASN A 279 38.66 -11.79 14.66
N PRO A 280 38.04 -10.67 14.26
CA PRO A 280 37.19 -10.69 13.10
C PRO A 280 38.01 -10.93 11.83
N LEU A 281 37.49 -11.79 10.96
CA LEU A 281 38.03 -12.04 9.62
C LEU A 281 37.74 -10.86 8.68
N ILE A 282 36.53 -10.31 8.79
CA ILE A 282 36.07 -9.12 8.05
C ILE A 282 35.42 -8.17 9.05
N THR A 283 35.68 -6.88 8.86
CA THR A 283 35.05 -5.80 9.60
C THR A 283 34.53 -4.80 8.58
N VAL A 284 33.20 -4.58 8.57
CA VAL A 284 32.57 -3.51 7.85
C VAL A 284 32.02 -2.49 8.84
N GLU A 285 32.42 -1.25 8.70
CA GLU A 285 31.91 -0.12 9.49
C GLU A 285 31.24 0.87 8.54
N ASN A 286 30.06 1.29 8.90
CA ASN A 286 29.30 2.29 8.19
C ASN A 286 29.87 3.69 8.52
N ASN A 287 29.85 4.59 7.53
CA ASN A 287 30.27 5.99 7.69
C ASN A 287 29.20 6.89 8.31
N GLY A 288 28.13 6.31 8.90
CA GLY A 288 27.02 7.05 9.51
C GLY A 288 25.82 7.26 8.57
N GLU A 289 25.89 6.75 7.34
CA GLU A 289 24.83 6.94 6.33
C GLU A 289 23.80 5.81 6.27
N ASN A 290 24.07 4.66 6.90
CA ASN A 290 23.20 3.49 6.84
C ASN A 290 23.03 2.85 8.22
N SER A 291 21.81 2.43 8.57
CA SER A 291 21.56 1.61 9.74
C SER A 291 21.47 0.14 9.34
N PHE A 292 22.43 -0.69 9.78
CA PHE A 292 22.45 -2.12 9.50
C PHE A 292 21.41 -2.86 10.35
N LYS A 293 20.77 -3.88 9.79
CA LYS A 293 19.75 -4.71 10.44
C LYS A 293 20.13 -6.17 10.51
N THR A 294 20.57 -6.75 9.39
CA THR A 294 20.91 -8.17 9.25
C THR A 294 22.18 -8.32 8.43
N GLY A 295 22.93 -9.40 8.62
CA GLY A 295 24.13 -9.66 7.87
C GLY A 295 24.29 -11.13 7.50
N LEU A 296 24.64 -11.40 6.25
CA LEU A 296 24.86 -12.74 5.71
C LEU A 296 26.17 -12.82 4.96
N PHE A 297 26.91 -13.91 5.14
CA PHE A 297 28.14 -14.19 4.38
C PHE A 297 27.87 -15.29 3.36
N ALA A 298 28.05 -14.99 2.09
CA ALA A 298 27.95 -15.95 0.98
C ALA A 298 28.94 -15.56 -0.12
N GLU A 299 29.50 -16.52 -0.85
CA GLU A 299 30.39 -16.32 -2.00
C GLU A 299 31.55 -15.32 -1.71
N ASN A 300 32.15 -15.43 -0.52
CA ASN A 300 33.20 -14.56 -0.05
C ASN A 300 32.83 -13.06 0.03
N LYS A 301 31.54 -12.74 0.14
CA LYS A 301 31.00 -11.39 0.28
C LYS A 301 30.07 -11.31 1.49
N LEU A 302 30.02 -10.13 2.10
CA LEU A 302 29.00 -9.79 3.07
C LEU A 302 27.83 -9.09 2.39
N TYR A 303 26.64 -9.61 2.61
CA TYR A 303 25.38 -9.03 2.22
C TYR A 303 24.73 -8.48 3.48
N ILE A 304 24.65 -7.17 3.59
CA ILE A 304 24.19 -6.49 4.79
C ILE A 304 22.86 -5.81 4.47
N GLY A 305 21.78 -6.27 5.10
CA GLY A 305 20.47 -5.61 5.01
C GLY A 305 20.49 -4.32 5.82
N SER A 306 20.11 -3.21 5.16
CA SER A 306 20.04 -1.89 5.79
C SER A 306 18.58 -1.47 6.01
N LYS A 307 18.40 -0.38 6.73
CA LYS A 307 17.09 0.24 6.95
C LYS A 307 16.66 1.13 5.78
N GLU A 308 17.62 1.72 5.06
CA GLU A 308 17.34 2.77 4.08
C GLU A 308 17.67 2.39 2.62
N ASN A 309 18.69 1.52 2.42
CA ASN A 309 19.31 1.31 1.10
C ASN A 309 19.31 -0.15 0.63
N GLY A 310 18.34 -0.95 1.08
CA GLY A 310 18.23 -2.35 0.70
C GLY A 310 19.39 -3.19 1.21
N VAL A 311 19.94 -4.05 0.36
CA VAL A 311 21.07 -4.94 0.68
C VAL A 311 22.37 -4.34 0.17
N LEU A 312 23.27 -4.02 1.07
CA LEU A 312 24.61 -3.51 0.76
C LEU A 312 25.58 -4.68 0.64
N VAL A 313 26.32 -4.74 -0.46
CA VAL A 313 27.27 -5.83 -0.73
C VAL A 313 28.70 -5.36 -0.52
N TYR A 314 29.43 -6.03 0.37
CA TYR A 314 30.83 -5.71 0.66
C TYR A 314 31.76 -6.87 0.29
N ASN A 315 32.93 -6.52 -0.22
CA ASN A 315 34.02 -7.45 -0.47
C ASN A 315 35.14 -7.15 0.50
N ASN A 316 35.45 -8.11 1.38
CA ASN A 316 36.41 -7.93 2.45
C ASN A 316 36.07 -6.74 3.41
N SER A 317 37.08 -6.20 4.10
CA SER A 317 36.92 -5.06 5.02
C SER A 317 36.97 -3.71 4.29
N ALA A 318 36.07 -3.52 3.31
CA ALA A 318 35.92 -2.25 2.62
C ALA A 318 35.07 -1.26 3.44
N SER A 319 35.34 0.03 3.32
CA SER A 319 34.54 1.09 3.95
C SER A 319 33.27 1.42 3.16
N GLU A 320 33.28 1.16 1.84
CA GLU A 320 32.16 1.43 0.96
C GLU A 320 31.61 0.13 0.35
N PRO A 321 30.29 0.01 0.14
CA PRO A 321 29.72 -1.13 -0.54
C PRO A 321 30.12 -1.16 -2.02
N LEU A 322 30.31 -2.35 -2.56
CA LEU A 322 30.48 -2.55 -4.01
C LEU A 322 29.24 -2.13 -4.81
N THR A 323 28.07 -2.44 -4.26
CA THR A 323 26.76 -2.17 -4.83
C THR A 323 25.68 -2.31 -3.77
N SER A 324 24.52 -1.72 -4.02
CA SER A 324 23.30 -2.03 -3.31
C SER A 324 22.37 -2.87 -4.21
N ILE A 325 21.62 -3.78 -3.60
CA ILE A 325 20.69 -4.70 -4.28
C ILE A 325 19.33 -4.55 -3.62
N TYR A 326 18.34 -4.15 -4.38
CA TYR A 326 16.93 -4.19 -4.01
C TYR A 326 16.05 -4.04 -5.26
N PRO A 327 14.84 -4.63 -5.28
CA PRO A 327 13.89 -4.41 -6.36
C PRO A 327 13.48 -2.94 -6.47
N ASN A 328 13.11 -2.54 -7.67
CA ASN A 328 12.68 -1.18 -7.96
C ASN A 328 11.32 -0.88 -7.28
N GLY A 329 11.29 0.08 -6.37
CA GLY A 329 10.11 0.43 -5.58
C GLY A 329 10.18 1.85 -4.99
N PRO A 330 9.10 2.33 -4.33
CA PRO A 330 9.09 3.61 -3.62
C PRO A 330 9.97 3.56 -2.35
N LEU A 331 10.22 4.72 -1.73
CA LEU A 331 11.03 4.81 -0.51
C LEU A 331 10.42 4.06 0.68
N GLU A 332 9.10 4.19 0.88
CA GLU A 332 8.38 3.61 2.01
C GLU A 332 7.09 2.92 1.54
N ASN A 333 6.57 1.99 2.36
CA ASN A 333 5.27 1.33 2.10
C ASN A 333 4.08 2.09 2.65
N ASN A 334 4.26 2.95 3.66
CA ASN A 334 3.17 3.78 4.19
C ASN A 334 3.00 5.03 3.34
N ILE A 335 2.20 4.93 2.28
CA ILE A 335 1.99 6.01 1.33
C ILE A 335 0.81 6.86 1.78
N PHE A 336 1.03 8.17 1.91
CA PHE A 336 0.01 9.11 2.33
C PHE A 336 -0.83 9.61 1.15
N SER A 337 -0.17 10.05 0.07
CA SER A 337 -0.86 10.55 -1.12
C SER A 337 -0.18 10.07 -2.39
N VAL A 338 -0.98 9.95 -3.44
CA VAL A 338 -0.57 9.57 -4.79
C VAL A 338 -1.23 10.50 -5.79
N GLU A 339 -0.50 10.92 -6.83
CA GLU A 339 -1.03 11.70 -7.95
C GLU A 339 -0.43 11.22 -9.26
N SER A 340 -1.23 11.13 -10.34
CA SER A 340 -0.80 10.53 -11.60
C SER A 340 -1.29 11.30 -12.81
N ILE A 341 -0.36 11.71 -13.65
CA ILE A 341 -0.65 12.36 -14.93
C ILE A 341 0.32 11.91 -16.02
N GLY A 342 -0.19 11.61 -17.21
CA GLY A 342 0.65 11.21 -18.33
C GLY A 342 1.48 9.95 -18.05
N SER A 343 2.81 10.08 -18.13
CA SER A 343 3.74 8.96 -17.88
C SER A 343 4.33 8.94 -16.47
N GLN A 344 3.86 9.79 -15.57
CA GLN A 344 4.43 9.91 -14.23
C GLN A 344 3.39 9.75 -13.12
N THR A 345 3.82 9.17 -12.01
CA THR A 345 3.06 9.04 -10.77
C THR A 345 3.95 9.45 -9.61
N TRP A 346 3.47 10.33 -8.75
CA TRP A 346 4.17 10.83 -7.58
C TRP A 346 3.55 10.26 -6.32
N VAL A 347 4.35 10.00 -5.30
CA VAL A 347 3.88 9.57 -3.98
C VAL A 347 4.64 10.28 -2.87
N THR A 348 3.90 10.54 -1.76
CA THR A 348 4.42 11.13 -0.53
C THR A 348 4.18 10.20 0.67
N PHE A 349 4.95 10.38 1.73
CA PHE A 349 4.95 9.54 2.93
C PHE A 349 4.71 10.31 4.22
N GLY A 350 4.55 11.64 4.13
CA GLY A 350 4.23 12.49 5.27
C GLY A 350 2.82 12.22 5.77
N ASN A 351 2.53 12.69 6.97
CA ASN A 351 1.17 12.61 7.48
C ASN A 351 0.89 13.70 8.53
N TYR A 352 -0.37 13.77 8.89
CA TYR A 352 -0.88 14.41 10.10
C TYR A 352 -1.91 13.49 10.75
N THR A 353 -2.14 13.66 12.05
CA THR A 353 -3.10 12.82 12.77
C THR A 353 -4.54 13.16 12.35
N GLU A 354 -5.49 12.30 12.74
CA GLU A 354 -6.92 12.55 12.53
C GLU A 354 -7.40 13.93 13.01
N TYR A 355 -6.72 14.50 14.01
CA TYR A 355 -6.97 15.84 14.55
C TYR A 355 -6.07 16.92 13.93
N PHE A 356 -5.51 16.69 12.75
CA PHE A 356 -4.65 17.62 12.02
C PHE A 356 -3.45 18.12 12.87
N ASN A 357 -2.79 17.17 13.55
CA ASN A 357 -1.54 17.42 14.25
C ASN A 357 -0.36 16.83 13.45
N PRO A 358 0.65 17.65 13.07
CA PRO A 358 1.82 17.20 12.34
C PRO A 358 2.82 16.38 13.16
N SER A 359 2.71 16.38 14.49
CA SER A 359 3.70 15.70 15.35
C SER A 359 3.40 14.23 15.58
N PRO A 360 4.42 13.35 15.58
CA PRO A 360 5.84 13.65 15.35
C PRO A 360 6.12 14.03 13.88
N LEU A 361 7.04 14.99 13.66
CA LEU A 361 7.40 15.40 12.31
C LEU A 361 8.04 14.23 11.56
N LYS A 362 7.69 14.09 10.28
CA LYS A 362 8.26 13.12 9.36
C LYS A 362 9.23 13.80 8.39
N TYR A 363 10.39 13.20 8.26
CA TYR A 363 11.49 13.60 7.41
C TYR A 363 11.64 12.61 6.25
N SER A 364 10.52 12.33 5.59
CA SER A 364 10.48 11.42 4.44
C SER A 364 10.80 12.18 3.16
N GLY A 365 11.45 11.48 2.21
CA GLY A 365 11.65 11.98 0.85
C GLY A 365 10.37 11.88 0.03
N ILE A 366 10.53 11.86 -1.29
CA ILE A 366 9.46 11.74 -2.28
C ILE A 366 9.84 10.66 -3.27
N SER A 367 8.87 9.91 -3.79
CA SER A 367 9.12 8.96 -4.87
C SER A 367 8.31 9.31 -6.11
N ARG A 368 8.94 9.20 -7.26
CA ARG A 368 8.35 9.45 -8.58
C ARG A 368 8.54 8.24 -9.48
N LEU A 369 7.46 7.67 -9.97
CA LEU A 369 7.45 6.61 -10.98
C LEU A 369 7.40 7.24 -12.38
N VAL A 370 8.36 6.93 -13.23
CA VAL A 370 8.41 7.36 -14.64
C VAL A 370 8.75 6.15 -15.49
N GLU A 371 7.91 5.82 -16.48
CA GLU A 371 8.14 4.70 -17.41
C GLU A 371 8.50 3.36 -16.70
N ASN A 372 7.84 3.04 -15.58
CA ASN A 372 8.09 1.88 -14.72
C ASN A 372 9.37 1.93 -13.87
N ASN A 373 10.08 3.05 -13.81
CA ASN A 373 11.24 3.21 -12.94
C ASN A 373 10.95 4.21 -11.81
N TRP A 374 11.26 3.81 -10.59
CA TRP A 374 11.16 4.69 -9.43
C TRP A 374 12.40 5.59 -9.33
N ASN A 375 12.16 6.88 -9.28
CA ASN A 375 13.15 7.90 -8.94
C ASN A 375 12.87 8.36 -7.51
N ASN A 376 13.70 7.92 -6.59
CA ASN A 376 13.57 8.20 -5.17
C ASN A 376 14.41 9.43 -4.80
N ILE A 377 13.77 10.45 -4.25
CA ILE A 377 14.38 11.71 -3.82
C ILE A 377 14.44 11.66 -2.30
N GLN A 378 15.64 11.51 -1.75
CA GLN A 378 15.86 11.45 -0.31
C GLN A 378 15.57 12.80 0.35
N PHE A 379 15.15 12.81 1.62
CA PHE A 379 14.84 14.03 2.35
C PHE A 379 15.99 15.05 2.33
N ASP A 380 17.23 14.61 2.49
CA ASP A 380 18.41 15.46 2.50
C ASP A 380 18.70 16.19 1.18
N SER A 381 18.01 15.77 0.11
CA SER A 381 18.08 16.42 -1.23
C SER A 381 16.99 17.48 -1.41
N LEU A 382 16.08 17.63 -0.46
CA LEU A 382 15.01 18.61 -0.47
C LEU A 382 15.44 19.91 0.25
N PRO A 383 14.78 21.05 -0.02
CA PRO A 383 14.98 22.26 0.75
C PRO A 383 14.75 22.03 2.26
N GLU A 384 15.49 22.75 3.09
CA GLU A 384 15.33 22.72 4.55
C GLU A 384 13.85 22.98 4.93
N ASN A 385 13.34 22.28 5.95
CA ASN A 385 11.95 22.31 6.41
C ASN A 385 10.90 21.67 5.47
N SER A 386 11.27 20.95 4.44
CA SER A 386 10.35 20.16 3.61
C SER A 386 9.82 18.91 4.35
N VAL A 387 9.23 19.11 5.53
CA VAL A 387 8.78 18.03 6.44
C VAL A 387 7.28 17.78 6.31
N ASN A 388 6.82 16.58 6.68
CA ASN A 388 5.39 16.21 6.61
C ASN A 388 4.77 16.51 5.23
N LEU A 389 5.46 16.13 4.15
CA LEU A 389 4.96 16.26 2.78
C LEU A 389 3.76 15.34 2.59
N ASN A 390 2.60 15.90 2.20
CA ASN A 390 1.33 15.21 2.18
C ASN A 390 0.69 15.18 0.78
N LYS A 391 -0.28 16.05 0.46
CA LYS A 391 -1.00 16.04 -0.81
C LYS A 391 -0.15 16.59 -1.97
N ILE A 392 -0.44 16.10 -3.17
CA ILE A 392 0.29 16.43 -4.41
C ILE A 392 -0.70 16.99 -5.42
N SER A 393 -0.32 18.08 -6.10
CA SER A 393 -1.07 18.64 -7.22
C SER A 393 -0.15 18.87 -8.40
N ILE A 394 -0.44 18.24 -9.52
CA ILE A 394 0.33 18.40 -10.77
C ILE A 394 -0.35 19.46 -11.63
N ASN A 395 0.43 20.41 -12.13
CA ASN A 395 -0.12 21.44 -13.02
C ASN A 395 -0.67 20.80 -14.32
N PRO A 396 -2.00 20.86 -14.57
CA PRO A 396 -2.60 20.21 -15.75
C PRO A 396 -2.16 20.80 -17.08
N PHE A 397 -1.58 22.02 -17.08
CA PHE A 397 -1.05 22.69 -18.27
C PHE A 397 0.45 22.50 -18.44
N ASN A 398 1.15 22.01 -17.41
CA ASN A 398 2.59 21.75 -17.42
C ASN A 398 2.95 20.61 -16.47
N ASN A 399 2.95 19.40 -16.96
CA ASN A 399 3.21 18.20 -16.15
C ASN A 399 4.61 18.16 -15.50
N ASN A 400 5.52 19.08 -15.86
CA ASN A 400 6.83 19.22 -15.22
C ASN A 400 6.82 20.12 -13.98
N GLN A 401 5.67 20.72 -13.66
CA GLN A 401 5.45 21.53 -12.47
C GLN A 401 4.52 20.81 -11.51
N VAL A 402 5.01 20.52 -10.30
CA VAL A 402 4.31 19.77 -9.27
C VAL A 402 4.39 20.56 -7.97
N PHE A 403 3.27 20.69 -7.29
CA PHE A 403 3.20 21.26 -5.96
C PHE A 403 2.92 20.17 -4.94
N ILE A 404 3.64 20.21 -3.82
CA ILE A 404 3.53 19.23 -2.75
C ILE A 404 3.31 19.98 -1.44
N SER A 405 2.17 19.75 -0.86
CA SER A 405 1.78 20.37 0.41
C SER A 405 2.63 19.82 1.55
N SER A 406 3.04 20.71 2.49
CA SER A 406 3.64 20.30 3.76
C SER A 406 2.72 20.72 4.90
N PHE A 407 2.42 19.80 5.80
CA PHE A 407 1.58 20.13 6.97
C PHE A 407 2.38 20.74 8.14
N HIS A 408 3.55 21.33 7.83
CA HIS A 408 4.37 22.05 8.81
C HIS A 408 5.26 23.13 8.19
N GLY A 409 5.86 22.87 7.01
CA GLY A 409 6.91 23.71 6.41
C GLY A 409 6.44 24.65 5.30
N GLY A 410 5.21 24.50 4.79
CA GLY A 410 4.69 25.35 3.69
C GLY A 410 4.34 24.57 2.43
N LEU A 411 4.71 25.08 1.26
CA LEU A 411 4.39 24.51 -0.05
C LEU A 411 5.66 24.28 -0.84
N LEU A 412 5.95 23.04 -1.21
CA LEU A 412 7.10 22.66 -2.02
C LEU A 412 6.71 22.65 -3.50
N GLU A 413 7.41 23.38 -4.33
CA GLU A 413 7.32 23.30 -5.80
C GLU A 413 8.48 22.49 -6.34
N PHE A 414 8.18 21.56 -7.26
CA PHE A 414 9.12 20.93 -8.17
C PHE A 414 8.87 21.46 -9.58
N ASN A 415 9.88 22.05 -10.19
CA ASN A 415 9.77 22.59 -11.54
C ASN A 415 11.09 22.41 -12.28
N ASN A 416 11.07 21.74 -13.45
CA ASN A 416 12.26 21.51 -14.29
C ASN A 416 13.46 20.90 -13.53
N ASN A 417 13.22 19.93 -12.64
CA ASN A 417 14.20 19.25 -11.77
C ASN A 417 14.80 20.11 -10.64
N GLU A 418 14.21 21.24 -10.33
CA GLU A 418 14.58 22.08 -9.19
C GLU A 418 13.46 22.11 -8.16
N PHE A 419 13.83 22.25 -6.88
CA PHE A 419 12.89 22.38 -5.77
C PHE A 419 12.93 23.79 -5.20
N GLN A 420 11.75 24.34 -4.88
CA GLN A 420 11.58 25.58 -4.15
C GLN A 420 10.54 25.39 -3.05
N LEU A 421 10.87 25.80 -1.82
CA LEU A 421 9.90 25.84 -0.73
C LEU A 421 9.34 27.25 -0.57
N PHE A 422 8.01 27.37 -0.62
CA PHE A 422 7.27 28.59 -0.27
C PHE A 422 6.87 28.53 1.21
N ASP A 423 7.20 29.60 1.92
CA ASP A 423 6.90 29.78 3.34
C ASP A 423 6.40 31.25 3.60
N ASP A 424 6.29 31.65 4.86
CA ASP A 424 5.85 33.00 5.25
C ASP A 424 6.90 34.11 5.00
N THR A 425 8.09 33.76 4.53
CA THR A 425 9.14 34.75 4.19
C THR A 425 9.18 35.11 2.71
N ASN A 426 8.64 34.25 1.84
CA ASN A 426 8.72 34.40 0.39
C ASN A 426 7.38 34.25 -0.35
N SER A 427 6.27 34.16 0.39
CA SER A 427 4.91 34.00 -0.13
C SER A 427 3.87 34.65 0.82
N ASP A 428 2.58 34.58 0.46
CA ASP A 428 1.48 35.00 1.32
C ASP A 428 1.00 33.87 2.26
N LEU A 429 1.75 32.75 2.38
CA LEU A 429 1.44 31.70 3.32
C LEU A 429 1.64 32.20 4.77
N GLU A 430 0.78 31.71 5.66
CA GLU A 430 0.78 32.15 7.06
C GLU A 430 1.14 31.00 7.99
N SER A 431 2.03 31.29 8.96
CA SER A 431 2.29 30.41 10.09
C SER A 431 1.20 30.55 11.15
N LEU A 432 0.76 29.42 11.74
CA LEU A 432 -0.09 29.52 12.94
C LEU A 432 0.66 30.25 14.06
N SER A 433 -0.07 31.12 14.79
CA SER A 433 0.49 31.87 15.90
C SER A 433 -0.03 31.32 17.23
N LEU A 434 0.88 30.90 18.12
CA LEU A 434 0.54 30.44 19.46
C LEU A 434 0.81 31.56 20.49
N THR A 435 -0.21 31.96 21.23
CA THR A 435 -0.11 33.01 22.28
C THR A 435 0.97 32.67 23.32
N ASN A 436 1.14 31.40 23.65
CA ASN A 436 2.10 30.92 24.66
C ASN A 436 3.50 30.65 24.10
N ASN A 437 3.67 30.61 22.78
CA ASN A 437 4.95 30.41 22.10
C ASN A 437 4.98 31.16 20.75
N PRO A 438 5.17 32.46 20.74
CA PRO A 438 5.14 33.27 19.51
C PRO A 438 6.25 32.96 18.51
N SER A 439 7.30 32.26 18.96
CA SER A 439 8.40 31.81 18.07
C SER A 439 8.15 30.49 17.41
N TYR A 440 7.06 29.80 17.77
CA TYR A 440 6.70 28.56 17.09
C TYR A 440 6.16 28.83 15.68
N GLN A 441 6.81 28.31 14.69
CA GLN A 441 6.38 28.40 13.29
C GLN A 441 5.86 27.06 12.82
N SER A 442 4.73 27.07 12.14
CA SER A 442 4.14 25.89 11.50
C SER A 442 3.16 26.34 10.42
N ILE A 443 3.59 26.31 9.17
CA ILE A 443 2.78 26.64 8.00
C ILE A 443 2.12 25.34 7.54
N ARG A 444 0.81 25.22 7.72
CA ARG A 444 0.08 23.97 7.55
C ARG A 444 -0.73 23.99 6.27
N ILE A 445 -0.13 23.46 5.21
CA ILE A 445 -0.83 23.30 3.95
C ILE A 445 -1.39 21.88 3.91
N SER A 446 -2.71 21.78 3.82
CA SER A 446 -3.41 20.49 3.79
C SER A 446 -3.61 19.97 2.38
N ASP A 447 -3.95 20.88 1.45
CA ASP A 447 -4.25 20.52 0.08
C ASP A 447 -4.11 21.71 -0.88
N THR A 448 -4.02 21.42 -2.17
CA THR A 448 -3.97 22.40 -3.25
C THR A 448 -4.70 21.90 -4.49
N GLU A 449 -5.35 22.80 -5.26
CA GLU A 449 -6.08 22.45 -6.47
C GLU A 449 -5.95 23.54 -7.53
N PHE A 450 -5.84 23.14 -8.80
CA PHE A 450 -5.79 24.06 -9.94
C PHE A 450 -7.20 24.39 -10.45
N ASP A 451 -7.47 25.66 -10.67
CA ASP A 451 -8.65 26.03 -11.43
C ASP A 451 -8.42 25.97 -12.95
N ARG A 452 -9.49 26.10 -13.71
CA ARG A 452 -9.45 26.06 -15.19
C ARG A 452 -8.65 27.17 -15.85
N SER A 453 -8.34 28.25 -15.14
CA SER A 453 -7.48 29.33 -15.59
C SER A 453 -5.99 29.09 -15.29
N GLY A 454 -5.68 28.04 -14.55
CA GLY A 454 -4.33 27.68 -14.16
C GLY A 454 -3.85 28.37 -12.87
N VAL A 455 -4.75 28.95 -12.10
CA VAL A 455 -4.43 29.49 -10.76
C VAL A 455 -4.44 28.34 -9.77
N LEU A 456 -3.41 28.25 -8.94
CA LEU A 456 -3.31 27.28 -7.86
C LEU A 456 -4.03 27.82 -6.61
N TRP A 457 -5.00 27.07 -6.09
CA TRP A 457 -5.70 27.34 -4.85
C TRP A 457 -5.11 26.49 -3.74
N ILE A 458 -4.93 27.08 -2.53
CA ILE A 458 -4.12 26.49 -1.46
C ILE A 458 -4.89 26.61 -0.14
N LEU A 459 -4.98 25.53 0.62
CA LEU A 459 -5.57 25.46 1.95
C LEU A 459 -4.50 25.60 3.03
N ASN A 460 -4.43 26.74 3.69
CA ASN A 460 -3.54 27.03 4.80
C ASN A 460 -4.30 26.92 6.13
N SER A 461 -4.21 25.78 6.79
CA SER A 461 -4.94 25.49 8.03
C SER A 461 -4.44 26.30 9.23
N LYS A 462 -5.32 26.58 10.20
CA LYS A 462 -5.00 27.23 11.49
C LYS A 462 -4.65 28.72 11.40
N VAL A 463 -5.17 29.41 10.40
CA VAL A 463 -5.02 30.87 10.19
C VAL A 463 -6.38 31.49 9.87
N ASP A 464 -6.48 32.81 9.94
CA ASP A 464 -7.75 33.54 9.71
C ASP A 464 -8.06 33.71 8.22
N SER A 465 -7.04 33.67 7.35
CA SER A 465 -7.18 33.70 5.90
C SER A 465 -6.75 32.33 5.30
N PRO A 466 -7.55 31.26 5.46
CA PRO A 466 -7.11 29.91 5.18
C PRO A 466 -7.09 29.57 3.69
N LEU A 467 -7.73 30.32 2.83
CA LEU A 467 -7.70 30.11 1.39
C LEU A 467 -6.75 31.11 0.76
N LYS A 468 -5.77 30.61 0.02
CA LYS A 468 -4.83 31.39 -0.77
C LYS A 468 -5.00 31.04 -2.24
N SER A 469 -4.60 31.96 -3.12
CA SER A 469 -4.41 31.67 -4.54
C SER A 469 -3.04 32.13 -5.01
N TYR A 470 -2.45 31.37 -5.92
CA TYR A 470 -1.16 31.70 -6.53
C TYR A 470 -1.24 31.60 -8.06
N ASP A 471 -1.15 32.73 -8.73
CA ASP A 471 -0.98 32.80 -10.18
C ASP A 471 0.51 32.88 -10.50
N PHE A 472 1.11 31.75 -10.79
CA PHE A 472 2.53 31.61 -11.07
C PHE A 472 2.96 32.27 -12.39
N ASN A 473 2.04 32.55 -13.33
CA ASN A 473 2.36 33.24 -14.57
C ASN A 473 2.77 34.70 -14.36
N VAL A 474 2.22 35.32 -13.32
CA VAL A 474 2.51 36.71 -12.94
C VAL A 474 3.17 36.82 -11.56
N GLY A 475 3.31 35.72 -10.83
CA GLY A 475 3.89 35.67 -9.48
C GLY A 475 3.02 36.38 -8.43
N LEU A 476 1.69 36.36 -8.61
CA LEU A 476 0.74 37.06 -7.73
C LEU A 476 0.10 36.08 -6.73
N TRP A 477 0.15 36.48 -5.46
CA TRP A 477 -0.54 35.84 -4.37
C TRP A 477 -1.73 36.66 -3.92
N ASP A 478 -2.85 36.00 -3.54
CA ASP A 478 -4.01 36.60 -2.88
C ASP A 478 -4.41 35.74 -1.67
N SER A 479 -4.89 36.40 -0.62
CA SER A 479 -5.35 35.76 0.62
C SER A 479 -6.81 36.13 0.92
N TYR A 480 -7.62 35.14 1.36
CA TYR A 480 -9.05 35.29 1.57
C TYR A 480 -9.42 35.05 3.04
N ASP A 481 -9.97 36.09 3.69
CA ASP A 481 -10.39 36.06 5.08
C ASP A 481 -11.70 35.30 5.27
N PHE A 482 -11.68 34.31 6.20
CA PHE A 482 -12.85 33.51 6.56
C PHE A 482 -13.44 33.86 7.94
N THR A 483 -13.00 34.96 8.59
CA THR A 483 -13.44 35.34 9.95
C THR A 483 -14.94 35.61 10.05
N THR A 484 -15.61 35.93 8.92
CA THR A 484 -17.08 36.08 8.84
C THR A 484 -17.85 34.78 9.08
N ILE A 485 -17.26 33.64 8.80
CA ILE A 485 -17.88 32.31 9.00
C ILE A 485 -17.12 31.45 10.00
N ILE A 486 -15.83 31.71 10.21
CA ILE A 486 -14.94 31.05 11.20
C ILE A 486 -14.26 32.20 11.99
N PRO A 487 -14.82 32.63 13.12
CA PRO A 487 -14.34 33.82 13.85
C PRO A 487 -12.89 33.74 14.32
N SER A 488 -12.37 32.52 14.56
CA SER A 488 -10.95 32.30 14.89
C SER A 488 -10.51 31.00 14.23
N GLY A 489 -9.67 31.08 13.23
CA GLY A 489 -9.15 29.88 12.52
C GLY A 489 -8.31 28.98 13.42
N LEU A 490 -7.70 29.55 14.47
CA LEU A 490 -6.91 28.75 15.44
C LEU A 490 -7.78 27.96 16.42
N ASP A 491 -8.88 28.56 16.91
CA ASP A 491 -9.70 28.01 17.99
C ASP A 491 -10.92 27.25 17.46
N ASP A 492 -11.56 27.76 16.41
CA ASP A 492 -12.83 27.22 15.87
C ASP A 492 -12.62 26.07 14.89
N GLU A 493 -11.50 26.08 14.14
CA GLU A 493 -11.18 25.04 13.15
C GLU A 493 -9.84 24.37 13.45
N LEU A 494 -9.81 23.04 13.42
CA LEU A 494 -8.58 22.26 13.62
C LEU A 494 -7.81 22.02 12.31
N GLY A 495 -8.50 21.99 11.16
CA GLY A 495 -7.88 21.81 9.85
C GLY A 495 -8.89 21.63 8.74
N PHE A 496 -8.44 21.89 7.54
CA PHE A 496 -9.14 21.61 6.30
C PHE A 496 -8.56 20.33 5.68
N SER A 497 -9.36 19.62 4.92
CA SER A 497 -9.00 18.32 4.40
C SER A 497 -8.75 18.32 2.91
N ASP A 498 -9.61 18.99 2.16
CA ASP A 498 -9.70 18.83 0.73
C ASP A 498 -10.28 20.07 0.05
N ILE A 499 -9.88 20.35 -1.18
CA ILE A 499 -10.39 21.47 -2.00
C ILE A 499 -10.67 21.01 -3.42
N GLU A 500 -11.87 21.31 -3.90
CA GLU A 500 -12.32 21.04 -5.26
C GLU A 500 -12.80 22.32 -5.96
N VAL A 501 -12.55 22.45 -7.26
CA VAL A 501 -12.99 23.61 -8.05
C VAL A 501 -14.04 23.19 -9.10
N ASP A 502 -15.26 23.67 -8.97
CA ASP A 502 -16.34 23.32 -9.88
C ASP A 502 -16.33 24.11 -11.21
N ALA A 503 -17.26 23.74 -12.11
CA ALA A 503 -17.38 24.38 -13.41
C ALA A 503 -17.75 25.87 -13.36
N TYR A 504 -18.31 26.33 -12.25
CA TYR A 504 -18.68 27.74 -12.03
C TYR A 504 -17.62 28.54 -11.29
N GLY A 505 -16.44 27.93 -11.03
CA GLY A 505 -15.34 28.53 -10.31
C GLY A 505 -15.57 28.60 -8.80
N THR A 506 -16.52 27.85 -8.25
CA THR A 506 -16.69 27.71 -6.81
C THR A 506 -15.63 26.77 -6.26
N LYS A 507 -14.93 27.20 -5.22
CA LYS A 507 -14.00 26.38 -4.44
C LYS A 507 -14.78 25.75 -3.31
N TRP A 508 -14.83 24.43 -3.31
CA TRP A 508 -15.47 23.61 -2.29
C TRP A 508 -14.41 23.13 -1.32
N ILE A 509 -14.63 23.35 -0.03
CA ILE A 509 -13.62 23.06 1.00
C ILE A 509 -14.24 22.19 2.08
N GLY A 510 -13.59 21.08 2.38
CA GLY A 510 -13.91 20.19 3.50
C GLY A 510 -13.18 20.59 4.78
N GLY A 511 -13.85 20.58 5.92
CA GLY A 511 -13.24 20.90 7.20
C GLY A 511 -13.57 19.89 8.31
N LEU A 512 -12.72 19.82 9.33
CA LEU A 512 -12.94 18.95 10.49
C LEU A 512 -14.17 19.35 11.30
N ARG A 513 -14.37 20.64 11.51
CA ARG A 513 -15.49 21.22 12.31
C ARG A 513 -16.39 22.15 11.51
N SER A 514 -15.86 22.72 10.44
CA SER A 514 -16.57 23.71 9.63
C SER A 514 -17.58 23.08 8.67
N GLY A 515 -17.55 21.77 8.47
CA GLY A 515 -18.39 21.10 7.49
C GLY A 515 -17.95 21.43 6.07
N LEU A 516 -18.94 21.67 5.18
CA LEU A 516 -18.71 22.07 3.80
C LEU A 516 -18.70 23.61 3.67
N ILE A 517 -17.67 24.15 3.05
CA ILE A 517 -17.54 25.57 2.75
C ILE A 517 -17.55 25.74 1.23
N GLY A 518 -18.32 26.72 0.74
CA GLY A 518 -18.25 27.19 -0.63
C GLY A 518 -17.70 28.61 -0.68
N PHE A 519 -16.71 28.83 -1.55
CA PHE A 519 -16.14 30.14 -1.85
C PHE A 519 -16.21 30.42 -3.35
N ASN A 520 -16.67 31.63 -3.73
CA ASN A 520 -16.69 32.03 -5.15
C ASN A 520 -16.40 33.53 -5.28
N ASN A 521 -15.44 33.87 -6.14
CA ASN A 521 -15.03 35.26 -6.43
C ASN A 521 -15.17 35.63 -7.93
N SER A 522 -15.88 34.84 -8.73
CA SER A 522 -15.88 34.91 -10.20
C SER A 522 -16.50 36.20 -10.77
N ASN A 523 -17.34 36.91 -10.04
CA ASN A 523 -18.08 38.09 -10.54
C ASN A 523 -17.70 39.40 -9.83
N GLY A 524 -16.48 39.51 -9.31
CA GLY A 524 -16.00 40.72 -8.61
C GLY A 524 -16.62 40.93 -7.23
N SER A 525 -17.41 39.98 -6.73
CA SER A 525 -17.91 39.95 -5.37
C SER A 525 -17.62 38.59 -4.72
N ILE A 526 -17.08 38.61 -3.52
CA ILE A 526 -16.83 37.39 -2.76
C ILE A 526 -18.14 36.85 -2.20
N LYS A 527 -18.45 35.59 -2.53
CA LYS A 527 -19.48 34.80 -1.89
C LYS A 527 -18.82 33.73 -1.03
N LEU A 528 -19.13 33.72 0.26
CA LEU A 528 -18.57 32.78 1.23
C LEU A 528 -19.69 32.26 2.14
N LYS A 529 -19.80 30.92 2.23
CA LYS A 529 -20.84 30.26 3.02
C LYS A 529 -20.40 28.92 3.51
N LYS A 530 -20.78 28.52 4.73
CA LYS A 530 -20.60 27.17 5.26
C LYS A 530 -21.91 26.48 5.60
N ILE A 531 -21.91 25.15 5.51
CA ILE A 531 -22.95 24.28 6.05
C ILE A 531 -22.30 23.25 6.98
N ASN A 532 -22.59 23.36 8.27
CA ASN A 532 -22.04 22.47 9.30
C ASN A 532 -23.11 21.95 10.28
N ASN A 533 -24.37 22.29 10.05
CA ASN A 533 -25.48 21.75 10.82
C ASN A 533 -25.91 20.42 10.19
N GLU A 534 -25.62 19.33 10.88
CA GLU A 534 -25.84 17.96 10.39
C GLU A 534 -27.32 17.69 10.09
N GLU A 535 -28.24 18.15 10.95
CA GLU A 535 -29.69 17.94 10.75
C GLU A 535 -30.26 18.79 9.60
N GLN A 536 -29.91 20.09 9.53
CA GLN A 536 -30.45 20.99 8.53
C GLN A 536 -29.88 20.76 7.14
N ALA A 537 -28.61 20.36 7.06
CA ALA A 537 -27.91 20.09 5.80
C ALA A 537 -27.96 18.62 5.37
N ASN A 538 -28.52 17.74 6.20
CA ASN A 538 -28.51 16.29 6.02
C ASN A 538 -27.09 15.73 5.82
N LEU A 539 -26.11 16.23 6.60
CA LEU A 539 -24.76 15.71 6.63
C LEU A 539 -24.65 14.61 7.69
N PRO A 540 -24.03 13.45 7.40
CA PRO A 540 -23.83 12.40 8.41
C PRO A 540 -22.78 12.80 9.44
N SER A 541 -21.85 13.66 9.05
CA SER A 541 -20.84 14.29 9.91
C SER A 541 -20.39 15.61 9.33
N LYS A 542 -20.07 16.58 10.18
CA LYS A 542 -19.38 17.80 9.78
C LYS A 542 -17.88 17.61 9.52
N ASN A 543 -17.33 16.44 9.87
CA ASN A 543 -15.95 16.08 9.54
C ASN A 543 -15.93 15.50 8.11
N ILE A 544 -15.66 16.38 7.16
CA ILE A 544 -15.54 16.03 5.74
C ILE A 544 -14.07 15.69 5.47
N LYS A 545 -13.82 14.63 4.72
CA LYS A 545 -12.46 14.14 4.40
C LYS A 545 -12.14 14.27 2.94
N SER A 546 -13.12 14.06 2.06
CA SER A 546 -12.91 14.11 0.62
C SER A 546 -14.11 14.72 -0.07
N LEU A 547 -13.84 15.42 -1.15
CA LEU A 547 -14.78 16.06 -2.07
C LEU A 547 -14.46 15.59 -3.48
N ALA A 548 -15.46 15.47 -4.33
CA ALA A 548 -15.25 15.24 -5.76
C ALA A 548 -16.36 15.87 -6.59
N ILE A 549 -15.99 16.56 -7.65
CA ILE A 549 -16.93 17.12 -8.62
C ILE A 549 -17.12 16.14 -9.78
N ASP A 550 -18.35 15.69 -9.98
CA ASP A 550 -18.65 14.80 -11.10
C ASP A 550 -18.91 15.58 -12.43
N LYS A 551 -18.95 14.85 -13.55
CA LYS A 551 -19.16 15.46 -14.89
C LYS A 551 -20.50 16.18 -15.06
N ASN A 552 -21.45 15.97 -14.14
CA ASN A 552 -22.70 16.70 -14.09
C ASN A 552 -22.66 17.91 -13.15
N ASN A 553 -21.48 18.23 -12.63
CA ASN A 553 -21.24 19.28 -11.62
C ASN A 553 -22.00 19.01 -10.31
N HIS A 554 -22.19 17.74 -9.95
CA HIS A 554 -22.64 17.35 -8.62
C HIS A 554 -21.42 17.21 -7.69
N LEU A 555 -21.55 17.68 -6.46
CA LEU A 555 -20.51 17.53 -5.45
C LEU A 555 -20.76 16.29 -4.60
N TRP A 556 -19.86 15.33 -4.68
CA TRP A 556 -19.78 14.14 -3.83
C TRP A 556 -18.99 14.46 -2.58
N ILE A 557 -19.50 14.06 -1.43
CA ILE A 557 -18.98 14.50 -0.11
C ILE A 557 -18.72 13.26 0.73
N GLY A 558 -17.44 12.93 0.94
CA GLY A 558 -16.98 11.88 1.82
C GLY A 558 -16.79 12.39 3.24
N THR A 559 -17.43 11.73 4.20
CA THR A 559 -17.28 12.06 5.63
C THR A 559 -16.77 10.86 6.41
N ILE A 560 -16.44 11.05 7.69
CA ILE A 560 -16.07 9.94 8.58
C ILE A 560 -17.24 9.01 8.92
N GLN A 561 -18.48 9.34 8.52
CA GLN A 561 -19.70 8.59 8.85
C GLN A 561 -20.61 8.34 7.65
N GLY A 562 -20.09 8.43 6.43
CA GLY A 562 -20.83 8.10 5.22
C GLY A 562 -20.73 9.13 4.11
N LEU A 563 -21.45 8.85 3.03
CA LEU A 563 -21.43 9.58 1.77
C LEU A 563 -22.66 10.51 1.64
N ARG A 564 -22.48 11.67 1.03
CA ARG A 564 -23.56 12.57 0.58
C ARG A 564 -23.28 13.10 -0.81
N VAL A 565 -24.34 13.59 -1.47
CA VAL A 565 -24.23 14.29 -2.76
C VAL A 565 -25.01 15.60 -2.68
N LEU A 566 -24.37 16.69 -3.11
CA LEU A 566 -25.03 17.97 -3.36
C LEU A 566 -25.29 18.12 -4.87
N TYR A 567 -26.50 17.81 -5.31
CA TYR A 567 -26.87 17.84 -6.72
C TYR A 567 -27.03 19.24 -7.31
N ASN A 568 -27.37 20.23 -6.47
CA ASN A 568 -27.59 21.60 -6.92
C ASN A 568 -26.53 22.56 -6.37
N THR A 569 -25.33 22.47 -6.93
CA THR A 569 -24.19 23.31 -6.54
C THR A 569 -24.40 24.79 -6.87
N SER A 570 -25.08 25.11 -7.98
CA SER A 570 -25.29 26.48 -8.44
C SER A 570 -26.11 27.36 -7.48
N ASN A 571 -27.02 26.75 -6.71
CA ASN A 571 -27.88 27.47 -5.76
C ASN A 571 -27.35 27.48 -4.33
N PHE A 572 -26.11 27.04 -4.09
CA PHE A 572 -25.56 26.92 -2.75
C PHE A 572 -25.58 28.23 -1.95
N PHE A 573 -25.25 29.34 -2.58
CA PHE A 573 -25.20 30.65 -1.91
C PHE A 573 -26.58 31.29 -1.70
N GLU A 574 -27.57 30.96 -2.54
CA GLU A 574 -28.88 31.63 -2.59
C GLU A 574 -29.93 30.96 -1.68
N SER A 575 -29.74 29.68 -1.32
CA SER A 575 -30.74 28.89 -0.59
C SER A 575 -30.13 28.24 0.67
N ASN A 576 -30.92 27.47 1.42
CA ASN A 576 -30.41 26.53 2.42
C ASN A 576 -30.15 25.19 1.74
N PRO A 577 -28.90 24.90 1.35
CA PRO A 577 -28.58 23.68 0.63
C PRO A 577 -28.72 22.46 1.55
N VAL A 578 -29.30 21.40 0.99
CA VAL A 578 -29.46 20.10 1.67
C VAL A 578 -28.81 19.03 0.80
N THR A 579 -27.89 18.31 1.38
CA THR A 579 -27.24 17.16 0.74
C THR A 579 -28.18 15.94 0.72
N GLN A 580 -27.95 14.98 -0.16
CA GLN A 580 -28.78 13.80 -0.31
C GLN A 580 -27.97 12.52 -0.17
N GLN A 581 -28.57 11.53 0.50
CA GLN A 581 -28.07 10.17 0.51
C GLN A 581 -28.44 9.44 -0.78
N ILE A 582 -27.64 8.47 -1.17
CA ILE A 582 -27.96 7.54 -2.25
C ILE A 582 -28.56 6.29 -1.61
N ILE A 583 -29.78 5.92 -2.02
CA ILE A 583 -30.44 4.70 -1.55
C ILE A 583 -30.24 3.60 -2.58
N ILE A 584 -29.69 2.46 -2.14
CA ILE A 584 -29.52 1.25 -2.94
C ILE A 584 -30.42 0.13 -2.43
N LEU A 585 -30.64 -0.89 -3.22
CA LEU A 585 -31.29 -2.13 -2.80
C LEU A 585 -30.24 -3.20 -2.52
N GLU A 586 -30.09 -3.57 -1.26
CA GLU A 586 -29.23 -4.65 -0.84
C GLU A 586 -30.10 -5.76 -0.25
N ASP A 587 -30.04 -6.97 -0.82
CA ASP A 587 -30.91 -8.10 -0.45
C ASP A 587 -32.42 -7.74 -0.51
N GLY A 588 -32.79 -6.84 -1.40
CA GLY A 588 -34.18 -6.37 -1.55
C GLY A 588 -34.64 -5.35 -0.50
N LEU A 589 -33.75 -4.90 0.38
CA LEU A 589 -34.01 -3.87 1.38
C LEU A 589 -33.34 -2.54 0.98
N PRO A 590 -34.04 -1.40 1.13
CA PRO A 590 -33.43 -0.10 0.90
C PRO A 590 -32.38 0.19 2.00
N ARG A 591 -31.16 0.50 1.58
CA ARG A 591 -30.06 0.92 2.44
C ARG A 591 -29.39 2.16 1.90
N GLU A 592 -28.78 2.92 2.77
CA GLU A 592 -27.95 4.05 2.38
C GLU A 592 -26.57 3.56 1.90
N LEU A 593 -26.13 4.09 0.76
CA LEU A 593 -24.84 3.76 0.21
C LEU A 593 -23.71 4.23 1.13
N LEU A 594 -22.83 3.33 1.53
CA LEU A 594 -21.68 3.59 2.44
C LEU A 594 -22.10 4.21 3.78
N GLU A 595 -23.26 3.85 4.33
CA GLU A 595 -23.71 4.28 5.66
C GLU A 595 -22.66 3.93 6.72
N GLN A 596 -22.28 4.91 7.54
CA GLN A 596 -21.29 4.79 8.63
C GLN A 596 -19.87 4.37 8.18
N GLN A 597 -19.54 4.43 6.88
CA GLN A 597 -18.18 4.21 6.42
C GLN A 597 -17.33 5.48 6.62
N PHE A 598 -16.08 5.28 7.06
CA PHE A 598 -15.09 6.34 7.05
C PHE A 598 -14.50 6.44 5.63
N ILE A 599 -14.92 7.45 4.88
CA ILE A 599 -14.47 7.71 3.52
C ILE A 599 -13.21 8.58 3.60
N THR A 600 -12.16 8.16 2.92
CA THR A 600 -10.88 8.88 2.88
C THR A 600 -10.72 9.67 1.62
N ASP A 601 -11.22 9.12 0.50
CA ASP A 601 -11.04 9.73 -0.80
C ASP A 601 -12.13 9.33 -1.78
N ILE A 602 -12.41 10.20 -2.77
CA ILE A 602 -13.39 9.96 -3.83
C ILE A 602 -12.82 10.49 -5.15
N GLU A 603 -12.69 9.61 -6.14
CA GLU A 603 -12.19 9.96 -7.45
C GLU A 603 -13.22 9.68 -8.56
N VAL A 604 -13.32 10.57 -9.54
CA VAL A 604 -14.26 10.48 -10.65
C VAL A 604 -13.54 10.13 -11.93
N ASP A 605 -13.84 8.97 -12.51
CA ASP A 605 -13.19 8.51 -13.73
C ASP A 605 -13.75 9.11 -15.03
N GLY A 606 -13.11 8.76 -16.14
CA GLY A 606 -13.50 9.21 -17.48
C GLY A 606 -14.92 8.86 -17.92
N ALA A 607 -15.54 7.85 -17.30
CA ALA A 607 -16.94 7.45 -17.54
C ALA A 607 -17.93 8.01 -16.53
N ASN A 608 -17.48 8.90 -15.65
CA ASN A 608 -18.24 9.46 -14.52
C ASN A 608 -18.59 8.44 -13.42
N ASN A 609 -17.90 7.28 -13.36
CA ASN A 609 -18.01 6.39 -12.23
C ASN A 609 -17.20 6.93 -11.05
N LYS A 610 -17.40 6.40 -9.86
CA LYS A 610 -16.74 6.86 -8.64
C LYS A 610 -15.94 5.75 -7.99
N TRP A 611 -14.66 6.00 -7.79
CA TRP A 611 -13.82 5.23 -6.89
C TRP A 611 -13.90 5.86 -5.50
N VAL A 612 -14.10 5.04 -4.48
CA VAL A 612 -14.24 5.51 -3.11
C VAL A 612 -13.34 4.68 -2.20
N GLY A 613 -12.37 5.34 -1.58
CA GLY A 613 -11.48 4.78 -0.59
C GLY A 613 -12.06 4.87 0.81
N THR A 614 -11.78 3.87 1.65
CA THR A 614 -12.28 3.81 3.02
C THR A 614 -11.20 3.36 4.01
N ILE A 615 -11.42 3.62 5.28
CA ILE A 615 -10.69 2.99 6.37
C ILE A 615 -11.40 1.69 6.75
N GLY A 616 -10.70 0.56 6.60
CA GLY A 616 -11.14 -0.77 7.05
C GLY A 616 -12.02 -1.55 6.09
N SER A 617 -12.60 -0.91 5.05
CA SER A 617 -13.51 -1.58 4.09
C SER A 617 -12.94 -1.64 2.65
N GLY A 618 -11.70 -1.21 2.43
CA GLY A 618 -11.06 -1.25 1.10
C GLY A 618 -11.59 -0.19 0.15
N VAL A 619 -11.68 -0.53 -1.14
CA VAL A 619 -12.05 0.34 -2.25
C VAL A 619 -13.36 -0.09 -2.88
N PHE A 620 -14.25 0.85 -3.11
CA PHE A 620 -15.49 0.65 -3.86
C PHE A 620 -15.43 1.36 -5.22
N TYR A 621 -16.05 0.76 -6.22
CA TYR A 621 -16.22 1.35 -7.54
C TYR A 621 -17.71 1.33 -7.91
N PHE A 622 -18.29 2.52 -8.11
CA PHE A 622 -19.70 2.72 -8.34
C PHE A 622 -20.02 3.26 -9.73
N SER A 623 -21.21 2.92 -10.23
CA SER A 623 -21.79 3.54 -11.43
C SER A 623 -21.97 5.06 -11.26
N PRO A 624 -22.17 5.84 -12.36
CA PRO A 624 -22.22 7.31 -12.29
C PRO A 624 -23.23 7.89 -11.31
N ASN A 625 -24.34 7.19 -11.05
CA ASN A 625 -25.38 7.61 -10.10
C ASN A 625 -25.27 6.90 -8.73
N GLY A 626 -24.24 6.08 -8.51
CA GLY A 626 -24.04 5.33 -7.27
C GLY A 626 -25.02 4.15 -7.05
N GLN A 627 -25.92 3.86 -7.98
CA GLN A 627 -26.94 2.82 -7.78
C GLN A 627 -26.41 1.38 -7.93
N GLN A 628 -25.26 1.21 -8.56
CA GLN A 628 -24.65 -0.09 -8.80
C GLN A 628 -23.21 -0.09 -8.28
N THR A 629 -22.89 -1.04 -7.42
CA THR A 629 -21.51 -1.38 -7.08
C THR A 629 -20.94 -2.24 -8.20
N ILE A 630 -19.93 -1.73 -8.91
CA ILE A 630 -19.26 -2.42 -10.01
C ILE A 630 -18.18 -3.34 -9.44
N TYR A 631 -17.35 -2.81 -8.53
CA TYR A 631 -16.33 -3.56 -7.78
C TYR A 631 -16.32 -3.16 -6.31
N HIS A 632 -15.96 -4.10 -5.48
CA HIS A 632 -15.57 -3.88 -4.10
C HIS A 632 -14.28 -4.70 -3.84
N PHE A 633 -13.16 -4.01 -3.76
CA PHE A 633 -11.86 -4.62 -3.55
C PHE A 633 -11.44 -4.52 -2.09
N THR A 634 -11.07 -5.65 -1.54
CA THR A 634 -10.49 -5.79 -0.20
C THR A 634 -9.21 -6.63 -0.28
N LYS A 635 -8.41 -6.64 0.75
CA LYS A 635 -7.22 -7.49 0.82
C LYS A 635 -7.53 -8.99 0.80
N GLU A 636 -8.79 -9.37 1.06
CA GLU A 636 -9.25 -10.77 1.03
C GLU A 636 -9.63 -11.24 -0.38
N ASN A 637 -9.94 -10.31 -1.30
CA ASN A 637 -10.42 -10.64 -2.65
C ASN A 637 -9.60 -9.98 -3.77
N SER A 638 -8.54 -9.27 -3.44
CA SER A 638 -7.69 -8.54 -4.40
C SER A 638 -6.25 -8.43 -3.88
N PRO A 639 -5.28 -8.00 -4.72
CA PRO A 639 -3.91 -7.74 -4.30
C PRO A 639 -3.71 -6.52 -3.38
N LEU A 640 -4.76 -5.88 -2.89
CA LEU A 640 -4.64 -4.79 -1.92
C LEU A 640 -3.89 -5.26 -0.67
N PRO A 641 -2.82 -4.57 -0.24
CA PRO A 641 -2.07 -4.95 0.96
C PRO A 641 -2.79 -4.58 2.26
N SER A 642 -3.78 -3.69 2.18
CA SER A 642 -4.55 -3.20 3.31
C SER A 642 -5.96 -2.80 2.89
N ASN A 643 -6.91 -2.88 3.84
CA ASN A 643 -8.24 -2.30 3.69
C ASN A 643 -8.30 -0.81 4.10
N ASN A 644 -7.18 -0.24 4.54
CA ASN A 644 -7.05 1.19 4.80
C ASN A 644 -6.50 1.88 3.55
N ILE A 645 -7.37 2.58 2.85
CA ILE A 645 -7.02 3.37 1.68
C ILE A 645 -6.77 4.79 2.15
N ASN A 646 -5.59 5.33 1.87
CA ASN A 646 -5.25 6.70 2.24
C ASN A 646 -5.62 7.69 1.14
N ASP A 647 -5.40 7.30 -0.13
CA ASP A 647 -5.58 8.17 -1.30
C ASP A 647 -5.78 7.35 -2.57
N ILE A 648 -6.43 7.92 -3.58
CA ILE A 648 -6.68 7.31 -4.89
C ILE A 648 -6.27 8.32 -5.95
N ALA A 649 -5.62 7.86 -7.02
CA ALA A 649 -5.37 8.69 -8.19
C ALA A 649 -5.72 7.93 -9.46
N ILE A 650 -6.30 8.63 -10.42
CA ILE A 650 -6.64 8.10 -11.73
C ILE A 650 -5.71 8.73 -12.78
N ASN A 651 -4.99 7.90 -13.50
CA ASN A 651 -4.28 8.36 -14.67
C ASN A 651 -5.27 8.53 -15.82
N ASP A 652 -5.64 9.73 -16.13
CA ASP A 652 -6.67 10.10 -17.10
C ASP A 652 -6.40 9.58 -18.52
N GLN A 653 -5.13 9.48 -18.92
CA GLN A 653 -4.77 9.02 -20.26
C GLN A 653 -4.88 7.51 -20.42
N THR A 654 -4.51 6.75 -19.37
CA THR A 654 -4.42 5.29 -19.42
C THR A 654 -5.61 4.60 -18.79
N GLY A 655 -6.36 5.29 -17.91
CA GLY A 655 -7.41 4.72 -17.07
C GLY A 655 -6.85 3.79 -15.99
N ILE A 656 -5.57 3.89 -15.64
CA ILE A 656 -4.99 3.17 -14.52
C ILE A 656 -5.34 3.91 -13.23
N VAL A 657 -5.86 3.19 -12.26
CA VAL A 657 -6.18 3.72 -10.94
C VAL A 657 -5.12 3.23 -9.95
N PHE A 658 -4.58 4.14 -9.17
CA PHE A 658 -3.62 3.87 -8.10
C PHE A 658 -4.33 3.95 -6.75
N PHE A 659 -4.02 3.02 -5.86
CA PHE A 659 -4.52 2.97 -4.50
C PHE A 659 -3.35 3.06 -3.53
N ALA A 660 -3.22 4.19 -2.87
CA ALA A 660 -2.26 4.40 -1.78
C ALA A 660 -2.82 3.81 -0.49
N THR A 661 -2.03 2.97 0.17
CA THR A 661 -2.41 2.35 1.43
C THR A 661 -1.35 2.57 2.51
N ASP A 662 -1.67 2.27 3.75
CA ASP A 662 -0.73 2.26 4.87
C ASP A 662 0.33 1.14 4.77
N LYS A 663 0.26 0.26 3.73
CA LYS A 663 1.13 -0.91 3.56
C LYS A 663 1.67 -1.13 2.15
N GLY A 664 1.52 -0.18 1.25
CA GLY A 664 2.04 -0.23 -0.12
C GLY A 664 1.14 0.47 -1.12
N LEU A 665 1.64 0.61 -2.34
CA LEU A 665 0.90 1.12 -3.49
C LEU A 665 0.55 -0.04 -4.41
N VAL A 666 -0.68 -0.03 -4.89
CA VAL A 666 -1.10 -0.94 -5.95
C VAL A 666 -1.84 -0.16 -7.03
N SER A 667 -1.84 -0.67 -8.26
CA SER A 667 -2.65 -0.10 -9.33
C SER A 667 -3.53 -1.14 -9.99
N TYR A 668 -4.65 -0.66 -10.51
CA TYR A 668 -5.63 -1.46 -11.26
C TYR A 668 -5.95 -0.81 -12.60
N GLY A 669 -5.77 -1.54 -13.68
CA GLY A 669 -6.04 -1.09 -15.03
C GLY A 669 -7.51 -1.24 -15.40
N THR A 670 -8.31 -0.20 -15.20
CA THR A 670 -9.72 -0.19 -15.63
C THR A 670 -9.86 0.01 -17.13
N GLY A 671 -8.97 0.82 -17.71
CA GLY A 671 -9.06 1.31 -19.09
C GLY A 671 -10.11 2.40 -19.30
N SER A 672 -10.71 2.93 -18.22
CA SER A 672 -11.64 4.08 -18.27
C SER A 672 -10.83 5.37 -18.30
N SER A 673 -10.34 5.75 -19.49
CA SER A 673 -9.61 7.00 -19.70
C SER A 673 -10.55 8.19 -19.87
N SER A 674 -10.04 9.40 -19.70
CA SER A 674 -10.76 10.62 -20.05
C SER A 674 -11.04 10.70 -21.55
N THR A 675 -12.09 11.42 -21.91
CA THR A 675 -12.48 11.64 -23.30
C THR A 675 -11.67 12.77 -23.92
N ASN A 676 -11.33 12.64 -25.20
CA ASN A 676 -10.62 13.68 -25.97
C ASN A 676 -11.63 14.66 -26.61
N GLU A 677 -11.17 15.86 -26.95
CA GLU A 677 -11.99 16.82 -27.71
C GLU A 677 -12.15 16.41 -29.18
N THR A 678 -11.18 15.69 -29.74
CA THR A 678 -11.16 15.25 -31.14
C THR A 678 -10.62 13.83 -31.28
N PHE A 679 -10.86 13.21 -32.44
CA PHE A 679 -10.28 11.89 -32.73
C PHE A 679 -8.82 11.92 -33.19
N SER A 680 -8.11 13.04 -33.12
CA SER A 680 -6.73 13.17 -33.64
C SER A 680 -5.80 12.05 -33.15
N GLU A 681 -5.87 11.72 -31.87
CA GLU A 681 -5.02 10.73 -31.17
C GLU A 681 -5.65 9.36 -31.01
N THR A 682 -6.81 9.10 -31.65
CA THR A 682 -7.49 7.80 -31.50
C THR A 682 -6.72 6.67 -32.18
N PHE A 683 -6.52 5.56 -31.48
CA PHE A 683 -5.84 4.36 -31.97
C PHE A 683 -6.48 3.07 -31.47
N ILE A 684 -6.07 1.92 -32.05
CA ILE A 684 -6.57 0.59 -31.70
C ILE A 684 -5.43 -0.30 -31.26
N TYR A 685 -5.61 -1.04 -30.18
CA TYR A 685 -4.62 -2.00 -29.71
C TYR A 685 -5.25 -3.24 -29.03
N PRO A 686 -4.56 -4.40 -29.05
CA PRO A 686 -3.41 -4.65 -29.91
C PRO A 686 -3.81 -4.67 -31.39
N ASN A 687 -2.88 -4.30 -32.28
CA ASN A 687 -3.09 -4.34 -33.72
C ASN A 687 -1.76 -4.66 -34.43
N PRO A 688 -1.61 -5.83 -35.11
CA PRO A 688 -2.63 -6.85 -35.34
C PRO A 688 -2.95 -7.70 -34.08
N ILE A 689 -4.17 -8.25 -34.02
CA ILE A 689 -4.53 -9.31 -33.09
C ILE A 689 -3.89 -10.59 -33.58
N ARG A 690 -3.09 -11.25 -32.74
CA ARG A 690 -2.37 -12.50 -33.07
C ARG A 690 -3.02 -13.70 -32.39
N PRO A 691 -2.78 -14.95 -32.89
CA PRO A 691 -3.18 -16.17 -32.21
C PRO A 691 -2.69 -16.19 -30.76
N GLY A 692 -3.56 -16.57 -29.83
CA GLY A 692 -3.27 -16.58 -28.39
C GLY A 692 -3.77 -15.35 -27.61
N PHE A 693 -4.17 -14.26 -28.28
CA PHE A 693 -4.81 -13.14 -27.60
C PHE A 693 -6.26 -13.49 -27.22
N ASP A 694 -6.57 -13.37 -25.94
CA ASP A 694 -7.90 -13.65 -25.39
C ASP A 694 -8.83 -12.44 -25.54
N MET A 695 -9.47 -12.34 -26.72
CA MET A 695 -10.41 -11.27 -27.01
C MET A 695 -11.63 -11.22 -26.06
N GLN A 696 -11.93 -12.30 -25.33
CA GLN A 696 -13.09 -12.33 -24.42
C GLN A 696 -12.76 -11.64 -23.10
N ASN A 697 -11.59 -11.89 -22.56
CA ASN A 697 -11.17 -11.35 -21.26
C ASN A 697 -10.38 -10.05 -21.41
N GLU A 698 -9.39 -10.01 -22.34
CA GLU A 698 -8.54 -8.82 -22.52
C GLU A 698 -9.21 -7.73 -23.37
N LYS A 699 -10.13 -8.12 -24.27
CA LYS A 699 -10.84 -7.26 -25.23
C LYS A 699 -9.91 -6.39 -26.10
N ILE A 700 -10.35 -6.09 -27.30
CA ILE A 700 -9.71 -5.13 -28.22
C ILE A 700 -10.09 -3.73 -27.75
N LYS A 701 -9.12 -2.84 -27.59
CA LYS A 701 -9.32 -1.48 -27.08
C LYS A 701 -9.19 -0.45 -28.21
N ILE A 702 -10.12 0.51 -28.22
CA ILE A 702 -10.11 1.69 -29.11
C ILE A 702 -10.05 2.89 -28.17
N SER A 703 -8.89 3.52 -28.04
CA SER A 703 -8.66 4.62 -27.10
C SER A 703 -8.57 5.97 -27.79
N GLY A 704 -8.81 7.04 -27.01
CA GLY A 704 -8.83 8.43 -27.51
C GLY A 704 -10.16 8.82 -28.13
N LEU A 705 -11.27 8.33 -27.57
CA LEU A 705 -12.62 8.66 -28.03
C LEU A 705 -13.10 9.99 -27.47
N THR A 706 -14.04 10.62 -28.18
CA THR A 706 -14.77 11.80 -27.71
C THR A 706 -15.96 11.41 -26.83
N ASP A 707 -16.51 12.35 -26.07
CA ASP A 707 -17.56 12.07 -25.06
C ASP A 707 -18.86 11.50 -25.66
N ASN A 708 -19.27 11.99 -26.82
CA ASN A 708 -20.52 11.61 -27.46
C ASN A 708 -20.25 10.97 -28.84
N CYS A 709 -19.65 9.79 -28.85
CA CYS A 709 -19.28 9.12 -30.09
C CYS A 709 -20.17 7.92 -30.43
N ASN A 710 -20.29 7.64 -31.74
CA ASN A 710 -20.82 6.41 -32.31
C ASN A 710 -19.69 5.65 -33.00
N ILE A 711 -19.60 4.35 -32.72
CA ILE A 711 -18.60 3.43 -33.25
C ILE A 711 -19.31 2.38 -34.09
N LYS A 712 -18.91 2.21 -35.35
CA LYS A 712 -19.34 1.11 -36.22
C LYS A 712 -18.11 0.32 -36.67
N ILE A 713 -18.15 -0.98 -36.43
CA ILE A 713 -17.13 -1.92 -36.92
C ILE A 713 -17.73 -2.68 -38.09
N THR A 714 -17.07 -2.66 -39.25
CA THR A 714 -17.48 -3.36 -40.45
C THR A 714 -16.37 -4.26 -40.96
N ASP A 715 -16.72 -5.27 -41.75
CA ASP A 715 -15.74 -5.96 -42.60
C ASP A 715 -15.32 -5.05 -43.81
N ILE A 716 -14.42 -5.56 -44.65
CA ILE A 716 -13.93 -4.82 -45.82
C ILE A 716 -15.00 -4.63 -46.92
N GLU A 717 -16.08 -5.40 -46.87
CA GLU A 717 -17.22 -5.30 -47.79
C GLU A 717 -18.26 -4.27 -47.30
N GLY A 718 -18.10 -3.74 -46.08
CA GLY A 718 -19.01 -2.78 -45.46
C GLY A 718 -20.13 -3.41 -44.64
N ASN A 719 -20.12 -4.71 -44.43
CA ASN A 719 -21.13 -5.38 -43.60
C ASN A 719 -20.92 -5.03 -42.13
N LEU A 720 -21.99 -4.61 -41.43
CA LEU A 720 -21.89 -4.23 -40.02
C LEU A 720 -21.62 -5.45 -39.14
N VAL A 721 -20.54 -5.35 -38.34
CA VAL A 721 -20.10 -6.39 -37.41
C VAL A 721 -20.49 -6.07 -35.97
N ALA A 722 -20.22 -4.84 -35.53
CA ALA A 722 -20.60 -4.36 -34.21
C ALA A 722 -20.89 -2.84 -34.25
N GLU A 723 -21.73 -2.37 -33.35
CA GLU A 723 -22.05 -0.95 -33.20
C GLU A 723 -22.19 -0.62 -31.70
N ALA A 724 -21.72 0.55 -31.30
CA ALA A 724 -21.88 1.08 -29.96
C ALA A 724 -21.96 2.61 -29.96
N GLN A 725 -22.70 3.16 -29.01
CA GLN A 725 -22.78 4.59 -28.75
C GLN A 725 -22.49 4.88 -27.27
N SER A 726 -21.72 5.93 -26.97
CA SER A 726 -21.20 6.26 -25.61
C SER A 726 -22.28 6.30 -24.54
N LYS A 727 -23.46 6.84 -24.84
CA LYS A 727 -24.55 6.99 -23.85
C LYS A 727 -25.36 5.72 -23.61
N THR A 728 -25.31 4.73 -24.50
CA THR A 728 -26.14 3.52 -24.46
C THR A 728 -25.36 2.24 -24.20
N ASN A 729 -24.21 2.07 -24.81
CA ASN A 729 -23.42 0.83 -24.71
C ASN A 729 -22.32 0.96 -23.64
N ARG A 730 -22.72 1.32 -22.42
CA ARG A 730 -21.78 1.45 -21.31
C ARG A 730 -21.17 0.11 -20.92
N ARG A 731 -19.92 0.15 -20.46
CA ARG A 731 -19.20 -1.01 -19.95
C ARG A 731 -19.96 -1.68 -18.81
N TYR A 732 -19.68 -2.97 -18.61
CA TYR A 732 -20.31 -3.84 -17.61
C TYR A 732 -21.79 -4.20 -17.87
N ASN A 733 -22.32 -3.89 -19.05
CA ASN A 733 -23.67 -4.28 -19.46
C ASN A 733 -23.70 -5.47 -20.43
N ASN A 734 -22.56 -6.17 -20.58
CA ASN A 734 -22.39 -7.37 -21.40
C ASN A 734 -22.66 -7.19 -22.91
N PHE A 735 -22.42 -6.02 -23.46
CA PHE A 735 -22.42 -5.80 -24.90
C PHE A 735 -21.13 -6.35 -25.56
N ASN A 736 -21.21 -6.71 -26.85
CA ASN A 736 -20.03 -7.13 -27.60
C ASN A 736 -19.03 -5.98 -27.87
N LEU A 737 -19.52 -4.78 -27.96
CA LEU A 737 -18.78 -3.53 -28.04
C LEU A 737 -19.33 -2.60 -26.96
N GLU A 738 -18.49 -2.23 -26.01
CA GLU A 738 -18.82 -1.38 -24.86
C GLU A 738 -17.95 -0.14 -24.88
N ILE A 739 -18.44 0.97 -24.33
CA ILE A 739 -17.69 2.23 -24.20
C ILE A 739 -17.61 2.61 -22.73
N ASP A 740 -16.41 3.03 -22.30
CA ASP A 740 -16.09 3.44 -20.92
C ASP A 740 -15.17 4.67 -20.98
N GLY A 741 -15.75 5.86 -20.82
CA GLY A 741 -15.01 7.11 -21.02
C GLY A 741 -14.43 7.22 -22.43
N GLY A 742 -13.14 7.54 -22.53
CA GLY A 742 -12.40 7.67 -23.76
C GLY A 742 -11.99 6.36 -24.43
N THR A 743 -12.42 5.20 -23.93
CA THR A 743 -12.01 3.89 -24.46
C THR A 743 -13.21 2.99 -24.74
N ALA A 744 -13.23 2.35 -25.92
CA ALA A 744 -14.18 1.28 -26.24
C ALA A 744 -13.49 -0.10 -26.19
N PHE A 745 -14.29 -1.10 -25.83
CA PHE A 745 -13.89 -2.48 -25.56
C PHE A 745 -14.67 -3.44 -26.46
N TRP A 746 -14.01 -4.07 -27.42
CA TRP A 746 -14.63 -5.04 -28.32
C TRP A 746 -14.12 -6.45 -28.03
N ASN A 747 -15.05 -7.40 -27.82
CA ASN A 747 -14.73 -8.79 -27.53
C ASN A 747 -14.51 -9.64 -28.79
N GLY A 748 -14.41 -9.05 -29.99
CA GLY A 748 -14.21 -9.74 -31.25
C GLY A 748 -15.41 -10.57 -31.71
N LYS A 749 -16.64 -10.25 -31.21
CA LYS A 749 -17.89 -10.88 -31.68
C LYS A 749 -18.70 -9.94 -32.53
N ASN A 750 -19.47 -10.53 -33.44
CA ASN A 750 -20.43 -9.79 -34.27
C ASN A 750 -21.78 -9.61 -33.55
N MET A 751 -22.71 -8.92 -34.18
CA MET A 751 -24.08 -8.66 -33.63
C MET A 751 -24.87 -9.93 -33.31
N HIS A 752 -24.52 -11.08 -33.88
CA HIS A 752 -25.12 -12.39 -33.60
C HIS A 752 -24.36 -13.17 -32.51
N ASN A 753 -23.47 -12.51 -31.80
CA ASN A 753 -22.63 -13.10 -30.75
C ASN A 753 -21.65 -14.20 -31.24
N ASN A 754 -21.37 -14.23 -32.55
CA ASN A 754 -20.39 -15.14 -33.14
C ASN A 754 -19.02 -14.46 -33.25
N SER A 755 -17.97 -15.21 -32.97
CA SER A 755 -16.58 -14.74 -33.13
C SER A 755 -16.30 -14.40 -34.60
N VAL A 756 -15.65 -13.24 -34.83
CA VAL A 756 -15.29 -12.79 -36.20
C VAL A 756 -14.12 -13.64 -36.76
N SER A 757 -14.03 -13.76 -38.08
CA SER A 757 -12.99 -14.50 -38.79
C SER A 757 -11.69 -13.70 -38.88
N SER A 758 -10.57 -14.37 -39.27
CA SER A 758 -9.35 -13.66 -39.67
C SER A 758 -9.64 -12.72 -40.84
N GLY A 759 -9.17 -11.47 -40.76
CA GLY A 759 -9.41 -10.46 -41.77
C GLY A 759 -9.08 -9.06 -41.28
N VAL A 760 -9.31 -8.08 -42.15
CA VAL A 760 -9.22 -6.67 -41.83
C VAL A 760 -10.62 -6.13 -41.58
N TYR A 761 -10.75 -5.39 -40.49
CA TYR A 761 -11.99 -4.71 -40.11
C TYR A 761 -11.78 -3.20 -40.08
N LEU A 762 -12.81 -2.45 -40.47
CA LEU A 762 -12.83 -1.00 -40.42
C LEU A 762 -13.60 -0.55 -39.20
N VAL A 763 -13.00 0.31 -38.42
CA VAL A 763 -13.62 0.95 -37.26
C VAL A 763 -13.93 2.39 -37.64
N MET A 764 -15.20 2.68 -37.80
CA MET A 764 -15.69 4.01 -38.17
C MET A 764 -16.14 4.72 -36.90
N LEU A 765 -15.54 5.86 -36.61
CA LEU A 765 -15.85 6.72 -35.47
C LEU A 765 -16.59 7.95 -35.97
N SER A 766 -17.61 8.37 -35.25
CA SER A 766 -18.36 9.59 -35.52
C SER A 766 -18.65 10.30 -34.21
N ASP A 767 -18.17 11.51 -34.05
CA ASP A 767 -18.58 12.40 -32.98
C ASP A 767 -19.97 12.97 -33.31
N LEU A 768 -20.90 12.86 -32.35
CA LEU A 768 -22.30 13.25 -32.58
C LEU A 768 -22.55 14.75 -32.31
N ASP A 769 -21.59 15.43 -31.64
CA ASP A 769 -21.71 16.85 -31.32
C ASP A 769 -20.94 17.71 -32.35
N SER A 770 -19.69 17.36 -32.67
CA SER A 770 -18.85 18.08 -33.64
C SER A 770 -18.99 17.60 -35.08
N TYR A 771 -19.61 16.40 -35.30
CA TYR A 771 -19.69 15.69 -36.58
C TYR A 771 -18.33 15.30 -37.18
N GLU A 772 -17.25 15.30 -36.37
CA GLU A 772 -15.96 14.76 -36.76
C GLU A 772 -16.08 13.26 -37.02
N THR A 773 -15.35 12.76 -38.02
CA THR A 773 -15.31 11.33 -38.34
C THR A 773 -13.87 10.85 -38.53
N LYS A 774 -13.57 9.62 -38.06
CA LYS A 774 -12.29 8.95 -38.26
C LYS A 774 -12.49 7.48 -38.61
N ILE A 775 -11.66 6.94 -39.49
CA ILE A 775 -11.66 5.51 -39.82
C ILE A 775 -10.32 4.91 -39.44
N LEU A 776 -10.37 3.89 -38.62
CA LEU A 776 -9.22 3.08 -38.23
C LEU A 776 -9.33 1.69 -38.85
N LYS A 777 -8.19 1.00 -38.93
CA LYS A 777 -8.11 -0.39 -39.44
C LYS A 777 -7.56 -1.29 -38.37
N ILE A 778 -8.15 -2.47 -38.22
CA ILE A 778 -7.65 -3.53 -37.36
C ILE A 778 -7.52 -4.83 -38.12
N MET A 779 -6.43 -5.56 -37.91
CA MET A 779 -6.18 -6.85 -38.49
C MET A 779 -6.31 -7.94 -37.42
N ILE A 780 -7.14 -8.94 -37.69
CA ILE A 780 -7.34 -10.10 -36.83
C ILE A 780 -6.75 -11.33 -37.53
N ILE A 781 -5.89 -12.06 -36.84
CA ILE A 781 -5.25 -13.31 -37.26
C ILE A 781 -5.58 -14.35 -36.21
N ARG A 782 -6.28 -15.45 -36.64
CA ARG A 782 -6.65 -16.55 -35.76
C ARG A 782 -5.91 -17.80 -36.12
#